data_162dc160054c9f437c829b6aaba98ff2
#
_entry.id   162dc160054c9f437c829b6aaba98ff2
#
_cell.length_a   1.000
_cell.length_b   1.000
_cell.length_c   1.000
_cell.angle_alpha   90.00
_cell.angle_beta   90.00
_cell.angle_gamma   90.00
#
_symmetry.space_group_name_H-M   'P 1'
#
loop_
_entity.id
_entity.type
_entity.pdbx_description
1 polymer ?
#
loop_
_entity_poly.entity_id
_entity_poly.type
_entity_poly.pdbx_seq_one_letter_code
_entity_poly.pdbx_strand_id
1 'polypeptide(L)'
;MKKILGIIILFGISVMSVAQTDTLTGKTHQLREVTISKDRHERALQSTAPMHVLDRRDMQTMGVTDMADALHRLPGITLRDYGGAGGMKTVSVRGFGAKHTGVSYDGVMLSECQSGETDLSRYSLDNVDHLSLVVGDNDDIFIPARQSSTPAVLHIETLRVPSEDLQPHLTTQLKVGSFGYVSPFMRYEQNVSSRLALSVVGEYTYADNEYPYTLRNVTIVTEDTRKNSRMNSGHGEVNFLWNINDKNRLSGKLYYYDNDRQLPGQVRYYANESNETLRDRNAFGQLQFQTRNASGWALKLSAKYNWTASIYKDGAYFGSTSESDYWQREAMGSVTVLYAPNNYWAFNYAADYAYNSLNSNTGQIVHPWRYSLLQSATAKYHNRRLTLLGRLLHSLYLNHAEKGESARDMRQLSPSLSLSYRVFPEQDLYVRASYKNIFRSPTFNESYYFHYGSADLLPEKTDQLNVGMTWHDDLWQCLSFQMTADGYYNSVRDMIVSVPHNMFVWTCINVGKVEVFGLDVTGSASLTLAPRHELKASGNYTYQQVENRTNPESPNYRKQIAYYPEHTGSMSVSYENPWLNMSFHGTFVSNRWATNEHLEGTLVKGYQDYGLTCWRHWHWARHSLEVRADIKNMFDQQYEIVSHYPMPRRSYQFSIKYQF
;
A
#
# COMPACT_ATOMS: atom_id res chain seq x y z
N MET A 1 1.43 -30.17 -19.84
CA MET A 1 1.49 -30.23 -18.37
C MET A 1 2.49 -31.24 -17.81
N LYS A 2 2.48 -32.53 -18.20
CA LYS A 2 3.47 -33.53 -17.68
C LYS A 2 4.95 -33.27 -17.98
N LYS A 3 5.29 -32.54 -19.06
CA LYS A 3 6.68 -32.22 -19.43
C LYS A 3 7.28 -31.02 -18.70
N ILE A 4 6.47 -30.08 -18.24
CA ILE A 4 6.92 -28.89 -17.50
C ILE A 4 7.17 -29.24 -16.02
N LEU A 5 6.36 -30.12 -15.44
CA LEU A 5 6.55 -30.59 -14.07
C LEU A 5 7.85 -31.41 -13.90
N GLY A 6 8.25 -32.15 -14.95
CA GLY A 6 9.48 -32.92 -14.99
C GLY A 6 10.77 -32.06 -14.97
N ILE A 7 10.74 -30.86 -15.55
CA ILE A 7 11.90 -29.95 -15.60
C ILE A 7 12.12 -29.27 -14.24
N ILE A 8 11.05 -28.95 -13.52
CA ILE A 8 11.14 -28.33 -12.18
C ILE A 8 11.68 -29.34 -11.16
N ILE A 9 11.29 -30.62 -11.27
CA ILE A 9 11.77 -31.69 -10.36
C ILE A 9 13.24 -32.04 -10.66
N LEU A 10 13.68 -32.01 -11.92
CA LEU A 10 15.08 -32.28 -12.27
C LEU A 10 16.04 -31.17 -11.83
N PHE A 11 15.61 -29.90 -11.79
CA PHE A 11 16.44 -28.80 -11.26
C PHE A 11 16.55 -28.81 -9.73
N GLY A 12 15.53 -29.33 -9.02
CA GLY A 12 15.55 -29.48 -7.56
C GLY A 12 16.46 -30.62 -7.06
N ILE A 13 16.70 -31.65 -7.88
CA ILE A 13 17.47 -32.84 -7.47
C ILE A 13 18.99 -32.67 -7.76
N SER A 14 19.37 -31.85 -8.74
CA SER A 14 20.78 -31.61 -9.07
C SER A 14 21.52 -30.68 -8.11
N VAL A 15 20.84 -29.96 -7.24
CA VAL A 15 21.45 -29.08 -6.21
C VAL A 15 21.76 -29.79 -4.90
N MET A 16 21.26 -31.02 -4.71
CA MET A 16 21.48 -31.79 -3.46
C MET A 16 22.73 -32.68 -3.45
N SER A 17 23.52 -32.76 -4.51
CA SER A 17 24.66 -33.74 -4.61
C SER A 17 26.07 -33.14 -4.51
N VAL A 18 26.22 -31.92 -3.98
CA VAL A 18 27.57 -31.38 -3.69
C VAL A 18 27.64 -30.89 -2.24
N ALA A 19 27.69 -31.84 -1.32
CA ALA A 19 28.12 -31.62 0.05
C ALA A 19 29.17 -32.65 0.37
N GLN A 20 30.41 -32.45 -0.10
CA GLN A 20 31.55 -33.15 0.41
C GLN A 20 32.43 -32.17 1.21
N THR A 21 32.65 -32.58 2.45
CA THR A 21 33.52 -32.01 3.47
C THR A 21 34.88 -31.64 2.97
N ASP A 22 35.28 -30.37 3.17
CA ASP A 22 36.68 -30.02 3.31
C ASP A 22 36.89 -29.13 4.52
N THR A 23 37.63 -29.68 5.48
CA THR A 23 38.08 -29.01 6.70
C THR A 23 39.22 -28.07 6.35
N LEU A 24 38.98 -26.78 6.26
CA LEU A 24 40.01 -25.76 6.31
C LEU A 24 39.68 -24.72 7.35
N THR A 25 40.47 -24.71 8.40
CA THR A 25 40.60 -23.65 9.39
C THR A 25 40.78 -22.28 8.74
N GLY A 26 39.84 -21.41 8.82
CA GLY A 26 39.97 -20.07 8.30
C GLY A 26 38.78 -19.17 8.69
N LYS A 27 39.01 -18.28 9.65
CA LYS A 27 38.25 -17.07 9.98
C LYS A 27 36.78 -17.15 9.61
N THR A 28 35.98 -17.49 10.56
CA THR A 28 34.52 -17.19 10.57
C THR A 28 34.35 -15.71 10.30
N HIS A 29 34.07 -15.33 9.06
CA HIS A 29 33.42 -14.09 8.75
C HIS A 29 31.99 -14.27 9.30
N GLN A 30 31.81 -13.85 10.56
CA GLN A 30 30.48 -13.48 11.02
C GLN A 30 30.04 -12.41 10.01
N LEU A 31 29.21 -12.80 9.05
CA LEU A 31 28.30 -11.86 8.44
C LEU A 31 27.64 -11.22 9.65
N ARG A 32 28.02 -9.97 9.93
CA ARG A 32 27.30 -9.16 10.89
C ARG A 32 25.86 -9.38 10.50
N GLU A 33 25.13 -10.03 11.38
CA GLU A 33 23.68 -10.04 11.35
C GLU A 33 23.29 -8.64 10.91
N VAL A 34 22.73 -8.51 9.70
CA VAL A 34 22.05 -7.26 9.33
C VAL A 34 20.92 -7.23 10.31
N THR A 35 21.20 -6.63 11.43
CA THR A 35 20.28 -6.54 12.55
C THR A 35 19.08 -5.82 11.97
N ILE A 36 17.97 -6.53 11.83
CA ILE A 36 16.67 -6.02 11.35
C ILE A 36 16.24 -4.78 12.16
N SER A 37 16.93 -4.51 13.27
CA SER A 37 16.71 -3.40 14.19
C SER A 37 17.63 -2.20 13.99
N LYS A 38 18.58 -2.22 13.04
CA LYS A 38 19.26 -0.98 12.71
C LYS A 38 18.35 -0.16 11.84
N ASP A 39 17.77 0.69 12.51
CA ASP A 39 16.90 1.78 12.21
C ASP A 39 16.37 1.77 10.75
N ARG A 40 15.11 1.42 10.59
CA ARG A 40 14.41 1.49 9.30
C ARG A 40 14.57 2.88 8.67
N HIS A 41 14.69 3.90 9.49
CA HIS A 41 14.96 5.28 9.08
C HIS A 41 16.38 5.42 8.50
N GLU A 42 17.42 4.79 9.08
CA GLU A 42 18.77 4.77 8.49
C GLU A 42 18.78 4.11 7.11
N ARG A 43 17.99 3.03 6.92
CA ARG A 43 17.86 2.41 5.59
C ARG A 43 17.19 3.35 4.60
N ALA A 44 16.15 4.08 5.02
CA ALA A 44 15.49 5.05 4.18
C ALA A 44 16.42 6.18 3.73
N LEU A 45 17.34 6.63 4.61
CA LEU A 45 18.35 7.63 4.28
C LEU A 45 19.29 7.19 3.15
N GLN A 46 19.76 5.93 3.23
CA GLN A 46 20.77 5.37 2.31
C GLN A 46 20.17 4.76 1.05
N SER A 47 18.85 4.62 1.00
CA SER A 47 18.14 3.92 -0.07
C SER A 47 18.42 4.51 -1.45
N THR A 48 18.57 3.63 -2.45
CA THR A 48 18.72 4.02 -3.87
C THR A 48 17.42 4.49 -4.51
N ALA A 49 16.28 4.23 -3.85
CA ALA A 49 14.95 4.68 -4.25
C ALA A 49 14.31 5.52 -3.14
N PRO A 50 13.41 6.46 -3.44
CA PRO A 50 12.63 7.15 -2.42
C PRO A 50 11.92 6.15 -1.52
N MET A 51 12.25 6.17 -0.23
CA MET A 51 11.69 5.29 0.79
C MET A 51 11.22 6.12 1.98
N HIS A 52 9.95 5.99 2.32
CA HIS A 52 9.32 6.68 3.45
C HIS A 52 8.79 5.65 4.43
N VAL A 53 9.12 5.80 5.69
CA VAL A 53 8.76 4.87 6.77
C VAL A 53 7.94 5.62 7.80
N LEU A 54 6.85 5.02 8.24
CA LEU A 54 6.04 5.44 9.38
C LEU A 54 6.01 4.30 10.38
N ASP A 55 6.69 4.43 11.48
CA ASP A 55 6.59 3.48 12.58
C ASP A 55 5.39 3.80 13.49
N ARG A 56 5.15 2.97 14.50
CA ARG A 56 4.01 3.15 15.41
C ARG A 56 4.09 4.47 16.19
N ARG A 57 5.29 4.92 16.55
CA ARG A 57 5.48 6.18 17.25
C ARG A 57 5.24 7.37 16.32
N ASP A 58 5.72 7.29 15.08
CA ASP A 58 5.46 8.32 14.07
C ASP A 58 3.96 8.49 13.83
N MET A 59 3.25 7.37 13.59
CA MET A 59 1.81 7.39 13.39
C MET A 59 1.06 8.03 14.57
N GLN A 60 1.49 7.75 15.80
CA GLN A 60 0.90 8.33 16.99
C GLN A 60 1.17 9.84 17.09
N THR A 61 2.42 10.27 16.92
CA THR A 61 2.82 11.68 17.01
C THR A 61 2.27 12.53 15.87
N MET A 62 2.03 11.93 14.70
CA MET A 62 1.39 12.59 13.57
C MET A 62 -0.15 12.63 13.66
N GLY A 63 -0.74 12.14 14.75
CA GLY A 63 -2.19 12.13 14.95
C GLY A 63 -2.95 11.18 14.04
N VAL A 64 -2.28 10.16 13.51
CA VAL A 64 -2.91 9.17 12.60
C VAL A 64 -3.92 8.32 13.37
N THR A 65 -5.10 8.13 12.80
CA THR A 65 -6.23 7.39 13.41
C THR A 65 -6.65 6.17 12.61
N ASP A 66 -6.46 6.20 11.30
CA ASP A 66 -6.81 5.12 10.39
C ASP A 66 -5.81 5.04 9.20
N MET A 67 -5.98 4.05 8.32
CA MET A 67 -5.09 3.82 7.19
C MET A 67 -5.06 5.00 6.21
N ALA A 68 -6.17 5.70 5.99
CA ALA A 68 -6.22 6.86 5.10
C ALA A 68 -5.39 8.03 5.66
N ASP A 69 -5.50 8.29 6.97
CA ASP A 69 -4.67 9.30 7.64
C ASP A 69 -3.18 8.97 7.52
N ALA A 70 -2.79 7.69 7.69
CA ALA A 70 -1.41 7.25 7.53
C ALA A 70 -0.89 7.52 6.11
N LEU A 71 -1.69 7.21 5.11
CA LEU A 71 -1.34 7.42 3.71
C LEU A 71 -1.17 8.89 3.35
N HIS A 72 -1.99 9.79 3.90
CA HIS A 72 -1.83 11.23 3.72
C HIS A 72 -0.51 11.78 4.29
N ARG A 73 0.16 11.06 5.21
CA ARG A 73 1.49 11.45 5.74
C ARG A 73 2.65 11.05 4.83
N LEU A 74 2.38 10.27 3.78
CA LEU A 74 3.39 9.84 2.80
C LEU A 74 3.35 10.75 1.56
N PRO A 75 4.49 11.17 1.01
CA PRO A 75 4.53 12.04 -0.16
C PRO A 75 4.15 11.30 -1.45
N GLY A 76 3.76 12.05 -2.47
CA GLY A 76 3.41 11.51 -3.78
C GLY A 76 2.12 10.69 -3.82
N ILE A 77 1.38 10.63 -2.72
CA ILE A 77 0.13 9.87 -2.63
C ILE A 77 -1.08 10.72 -3.01
N THR A 78 -1.92 10.13 -3.85
CA THR A 78 -3.28 10.60 -4.10
C THR A 78 -4.25 9.50 -3.63
N LEU A 79 -5.05 9.81 -2.63
CA LEU A 79 -6.06 8.90 -2.08
C LEU A 79 -7.40 9.13 -2.78
N ARG A 80 -8.09 8.04 -3.16
CA ARG A 80 -9.51 8.05 -3.47
C ARG A 80 -10.27 7.49 -2.28
N ASP A 81 -11.15 8.27 -1.70
CA ASP A 81 -12.00 7.91 -0.57
C ASP A 81 -13.45 8.28 -0.89
N TYR A 82 -14.35 7.32 -0.74
CA TYR A 82 -15.78 7.49 -1.01
C TYR A 82 -16.58 7.90 0.24
N GLY A 83 -15.90 8.30 1.28
CA GLY A 83 -16.46 8.90 2.50
C GLY A 83 -16.79 7.91 3.61
N GLY A 84 -16.60 8.35 4.83
CA GLY A 84 -16.89 7.62 6.06
C GLY A 84 -15.99 6.40 6.30
N ALA A 85 -16.27 5.67 7.39
CA ALA A 85 -15.51 4.49 7.76
C ALA A 85 -15.70 3.33 6.76
N GLY A 86 -16.84 3.24 6.09
CA GLY A 86 -17.18 2.20 5.11
C GLY A 86 -16.76 2.49 3.68
N GLY A 87 -16.26 3.69 3.36
CA GLY A 87 -15.82 4.05 2.02
C GLY A 87 -14.63 3.21 1.56
N MET A 88 -14.65 2.79 0.29
CA MET A 88 -13.48 2.17 -0.33
C MET A 88 -12.33 3.17 -0.37
N LYS A 89 -11.12 2.73 -0.04
CA LYS A 89 -9.91 3.55 0.00
C LYS A 89 -8.85 2.95 -0.90
N THR A 90 -8.56 3.62 -2.02
CA THR A 90 -7.51 3.19 -2.95
C THR A 90 -6.44 4.26 -3.08
N VAL A 91 -5.20 3.82 -3.27
CA VAL A 91 -4.03 4.69 -3.30
C VAL A 91 -3.35 4.68 -4.65
N SER A 92 -3.07 5.86 -5.15
CA SER A 92 -2.26 6.13 -6.34
C SER A 92 -0.98 6.82 -5.92
N VAL A 93 0.15 6.41 -6.47
CA VAL A 93 1.46 7.00 -6.17
C VAL A 93 1.98 7.71 -7.41
N ARG A 94 2.37 9.00 -7.28
CA ARG A 94 3.00 9.80 -8.34
C ARG A 94 2.29 9.75 -9.69
N GLY A 95 0.97 9.84 -9.70
CA GLY A 95 0.16 9.90 -10.92
C GLY A 95 -0.05 8.57 -11.66
N PHE A 96 0.41 7.45 -11.13
CA PHE A 96 0.29 6.16 -11.81
C PHE A 96 -1.09 5.49 -11.74
N GLY A 97 -1.99 5.92 -10.91
CA GLY A 97 -3.25 5.22 -10.66
C GLY A 97 -3.12 4.06 -9.67
N ALA A 98 -4.25 3.70 -9.05
CA ALA A 98 -4.27 2.69 -7.98
C ALA A 98 -3.91 1.28 -8.49
N LYS A 99 -4.19 0.96 -9.75
CA LYS A 99 -3.85 -0.32 -10.39
C LYS A 99 -2.34 -0.58 -10.54
N HIS A 100 -1.54 0.47 -10.46
CA HIS A 100 -0.08 0.40 -10.51
C HIS A 100 0.59 0.34 -9.13
N THR A 101 -0.15 0.56 -8.05
CA THR A 101 0.41 0.56 -6.71
C THR A 101 0.37 -0.85 -6.13
N GLY A 102 1.55 -1.41 -5.89
CA GLY A 102 1.68 -2.70 -5.22
C GLY A 102 1.44 -2.55 -3.71
N VAL A 103 0.81 -3.54 -3.09
CA VAL A 103 0.66 -3.62 -1.63
C VAL A 103 1.23 -4.94 -1.16
N SER A 104 2.12 -4.89 -0.18
CA SER A 104 2.73 -6.06 0.45
C SER A 104 2.27 -6.14 1.90
N TYR A 105 1.87 -7.33 2.34
CA TYR A 105 1.47 -7.62 3.70
C TYR A 105 2.41 -8.67 4.30
N ASP A 106 3.24 -8.26 5.28
CA ASP A 106 4.33 -9.06 5.86
C ASP A 106 5.23 -9.70 4.80
N GLY A 107 5.67 -8.89 3.81
CA GLY A 107 6.59 -9.29 2.75
C GLY A 107 5.99 -10.07 1.59
N VAL A 108 4.70 -10.42 1.60
CA VAL A 108 3.99 -11.10 0.51
C VAL A 108 3.04 -10.15 -0.20
N MET A 109 3.15 -10.07 -1.52
CA MET A 109 2.29 -9.18 -2.32
C MET A 109 0.83 -9.60 -2.25
N LEU A 110 -0.04 -8.62 -2.03
CA LEU A 110 -1.47 -8.76 -2.19
C LEU A 110 -1.84 -8.74 -3.68
N SER A 111 -2.92 -9.41 -4.03
CA SER A 111 -3.40 -9.49 -5.40
C SER A 111 -4.88 -9.23 -5.46
N GLU A 112 -5.24 -8.39 -6.39
CA GLU A 112 -6.60 -8.12 -6.80
C GLU A 112 -6.64 -8.20 -8.34
N CYS A 113 -7.06 -9.36 -8.89
CA CYS A 113 -6.98 -9.62 -10.33
C CYS A 113 -8.21 -9.08 -11.08
N GLN A 114 -9.32 -8.82 -10.41
CA GLN A 114 -10.55 -8.34 -11.01
C GLN A 114 -10.46 -6.87 -11.39
N SER A 115 -10.31 -5.98 -10.41
CA SER A 115 -10.22 -4.53 -10.60
C SER A 115 -8.78 -4.02 -10.74
N GLY A 116 -7.83 -4.71 -10.13
CA GLY A 116 -6.42 -4.31 -10.00
C GLY A 116 -6.18 -3.30 -8.87
N GLU A 117 -7.19 -2.93 -8.09
CA GLU A 117 -7.10 -1.93 -7.03
C GLU A 117 -7.28 -2.58 -5.65
N THR A 118 -6.30 -2.43 -4.79
CA THR A 118 -6.39 -2.95 -3.42
C THR A 118 -7.12 -1.94 -2.52
N ASP A 119 -8.23 -2.38 -1.92
CA ASP A 119 -8.93 -1.60 -0.90
C ASP A 119 -8.18 -1.66 0.43
N LEU A 120 -7.56 -0.56 0.83
CA LEU A 120 -6.74 -0.45 2.04
C LEU A 120 -7.58 -0.30 3.31
N SER A 121 -8.89 -0.04 3.21
CA SER A 121 -9.79 0.00 4.37
C SER A 121 -9.90 -1.35 5.10
N ARG A 122 -9.50 -2.45 4.43
CA ARG A 122 -9.53 -3.82 4.99
C ARG A 122 -8.45 -4.09 6.05
N TYR A 123 -7.40 -3.27 6.11
CA TYR A 123 -6.24 -3.51 6.96
C TYR A 123 -6.27 -2.60 8.17
N SER A 124 -6.36 -3.21 9.34
CA SER A 124 -6.40 -2.48 10.61
C SER A 124 -5.06 -1.83 10.93
N LEU A 125 -5.07 -0.52 11.12
CA LEU A 125 -3.88 0.21 11.55
C LEU A 125 -3.44 -0.19 12.97
N ASP A 126 -4.37 -0.62 13.83
CA ASP A 126 -4.06 -1.02 15.21
C ASP A 126 -3.19 -2.28 15.29
N ASN A 127 -3.23 -3.11 14.22
CA ASN A 127 -2.37 -4.28 14.07
C ASN A 127 -1.01 -3.96 13.44
N VAL A 128 -0.86 -2.82 12.76
CA VAL A 128 0.36 -2.46 12.04
C VAL A 128 1.50 -2.09 12.98
N ASP A 129 2.69 -2.62 12.74
CA ASP A 129 3.93 -2.23 13.41
C ASP A 129 4.59 -1.04 12.69
N HIS A 130 4.67 -1.12 11.36
CA HIS A 130 5.10 -0.01 10.53
C HIS A 130 4.54 -0.11 9.10
N LEU A 131 4.49 1.05 8.46
CA LEU A 131 4.22 1.22 7.05
C LEU A 131 5.49 1.71 6.36
N SER A 132 5.78 1.23 5.17
CA SER A 132 6.81 1.83 4.34
C SER A 132 6.37 1.92 2.88
N LEU A 133 6.59 3.08 2.27
CA LEU A 133 6.37 3.32 0.85
C LEU A 133 7.72 3.34 0.15
N VAL A 134 7.92 2.46 -0.83
CA VAL A 134 9.10 2.45 -1.69
C VAL A 134 8.68 2.79 -3.10
N VAL A 135 9.27 3.82 -3.69
CA VAL A 135 8.97 4.26 -5.06
C VAL A 135 10.15 3.96 -5.97
N GLY A 136 9.98 3.04 -6.91
CA GLY A 136 11.06 2.51 -7.72
C GLY A 136 11.50 1.11 -7.29
N ASP A 137 12.79 0.84 -7.32
CA ASP A 137 13.35 -0.45 -6.89
C ASP A 137 13.92 -0.37 -5.48
N ASN A 138 13.45 -1.30 -4.65
CA ASN A 138 13.99 -1.49 -3.31
C ASN A 138 15.45 -1.96 -3.38
N ASP A 139 16.32 -1.36 -2.59
CA ASP A 139 17.73 -1.76 -2.43
C ASP A 139 17.93 -2.95 -1.48
N ASP A 140 16.89 -3.39 -0.76
CA ASP A 140 16.82 -4.75 -0.25
C ASP A 140 16.51 -5.68 -1.42
N ILE A 141 17.57 -6.35 -1.89
CA ILE A 141 17.44 -7.23 -3.07
C ILE A 141 16.91 -8.62 -2.74
N PHE A 142 16.80 -9.00 -1.46
CA PHE A 142 16.28 -10.31 -1.05
C PHE A 142 14.73 -10.32 -1.02
N ILE A 143 14.13 -9.93 -2.14
CA ILE A 143 12.70 -9.79 -2.35
C ILE A 143 12.20 -10.66 -3.49
N PRO A 144 10.90 -11.07 -3.50
CA PRO A 144 10.25 -11.74 -4.62
C PRO A 144 10.27 -10.88 -5.90
N ALA A 145 10.23 -11.51 -7.06
CA ALA A 145 10.23 -10.84 -8.37
C ALA A 145 9.03 -9.91 -8.54
N ARG A 146 7.86 -10.30 -8.01
CA ARG A 146 6.61 -9.55 -8.11
C ARG A 146 6.67 -8.18 -7.42
N GLN A 147 7.46 -8.01 -6.35
CA GLN A 147 7.65 -6.69 -5.73
C GLN A 147 8.33 -5.68 -6.64
N SER A 148 9.07 -6.16 -7.65
CA SER A 148 9.75 -5.32 -8.62
C SER A 148 8.91 -4.97 -9.84
N SER A 149 7.71 -5.55 -9.98
CA SER A 149 6.86 -5.36 -11.17
C SER A 149 6.00 -4.10 -11.15
N THR A 150 5.97 -3.36 -10.03
CA THR A 150 5.16 -2.14 -9.86
C THR A 150 6.03 -0.91 -9.66
N PRO A 151 5.55 0.31 -10.02
CA PRO A 151 6.29 1.56 -9.83
C PRO A 151 6.51 1.93 -8.37
N ALA A 152 5.60 1.51 -7.50
CA ALA A 152 5.69 1.73 -6.06
C ALA A 152 5.08 0.56 -5.31
N VAL A 153 5.60 0.29 -4.11
CA VAL A 153 5.08 -0.73 -3.19
C VAL A 153 4.87 -0.11 -1.82
N LEU A 154 3.64 -0.25 -1.31
CA LEU A 154 3.29 0.02 0.08
C LEU A 154 3.46 -1.28 0.87
N HIS A 155 4.39 -1.30 1.81
CA HIS A 155 4.61 -2.43 2.71
C HIS A 155 3.86 -2.18 4.03
N ILE A 156 3.06 -3.15 4.43
CA ILE A 156 2.33 -3.19 5.71
C ILE A 156 2.92 -4.34 6.51
N GLU A 157 3.57 -4.04 7.64
CA GLU A 157 4.25 -5.03 8.46
C GLU A 157 3.57 -5.13 9.83
N THR A 158 3.23 -6.35 10.22
CA THR A 158 2.51 -6.64 11.46
C THR A 158 3.25 -7.62 12.38
N LEU A 159 4.15 -8.43 11.81
CA LEU A 159 4.85 -9.49 12.51
C LEU A 159 5.93 -8.93 13.45
N ARG A 160 6.00 -9.48 14.65
CA ARG A 160 7.04 -9.17 15.63
C ARG A 160 8.00 -10.34 15.79
N VAL A 161 9.26 -10.00 16.03
CA VAL A 161 10.32 -10.99 16.24
C VAL A 161 10.16 -11.62 17.64
N PRO A 162 10.31 -12.95 17.80
CA PRO A 162 10.35 -13.60 19.10
C PRO A 162 11.42 -13.00 20.00
N SER A 163 11.11 -12.90 21.28
CA SER A 163 12.00 -12.41 22.34
C SER A 163 12.15 -13.45 23.46
N GLU A 164 13.03 -13.17 24.40
CA GLU A 164 13.21 -14.01 25.61
C GLU A 164 12.07 -13.85 26.62
N ASP A 165 11.24 -12.80 26.47
CA ASP A 165 10.04 -12.64 27.30
C ASP A 165 8.97 -13.66 26.87
N LEU A 166 8.78 -14.68 27.69
CA LEU A 166 7.80 -15.75 27.47
C LEU A 166 6.41 -15.43 28.04
N GLN A 167 6.23 -14.26 28.63
CA GLN A 167 4.95 -13.87 29.21
C GLN A 167 3.92 -13.58 28.11
N PRO A 168 2.66 -13.90 28.34
CA PRO A 168 1.58 -13.50 27.45
C PRO A 168 1.39 -11.97 27.50
N HIS A 169 1.16 -11.37 26.34
CA HIS A 169 0.82 -9.97 26.20
C HIS A 169 -0.58 -9.86 25.57
N LEU A 170 -1.44 -9.14 26.23
CA LEU A 170 -2.78 -8.85 25.73
C LEU A 170 -2.92 -7.34 25.52
N THR A 171 -3.24 -6.93 24.30
CA THR A 171 -3.63 -5.56 23.97
C THR A 171 -5.12 -5.56 23.67
N THR A 172 -5.89 -4.78 24.41
CA THR A 172 -7.30 -4.52 24.11
C THR A 172 -7.49 -3.03 23.85
N GLN A 173 -8.32 -2.69 22.90
CA GLN A 173 -8.65 -1.31 22.58
C GLN A 173 -10.12 -1.18 22.24
N LEU A 174 -10.74 -0.11 22.69
CA LEU A 174 -12.07 0.30 22.27
C LEU A 174 -11.99 1.71 21.71
N LYS A 175 -12.43 1.88 20.47
CA LYS A 175 -12.64 3.18 19.84
C LYS A 175 -14.14 3.44 19.74
N VAL A 176 -14.56 4.65 20.10
CA VAL A 176 -15.92 5.15 19.90
C VAL A 176 -15.86 6.53 19.28
N GLY A 177 -16.81 6.86 18.43
CA GLY A 177 -16.76 8.13 17.72
C GLY A 177 -18.09 8.61 17.18
N SER A 178 -18.05 9.75 16.53
CA SER A 178 -19.20 10.34 15.85
C SER A 178 -19.77 9.39 14.79
N PHE A 179 -21.02 9.59 14.46
CA PHE A 179 -21.75 8.83 13.42
C PHE A 179 -21.87 7.33 13.71
N GLY A 180 -22.08 6.99 14.99
CA GLY A 180 -22.28 5.61 15.44
C GLY A 180 -21.03 4.72 15.37
N TYR A 181 -19.81 5.30 15.26
CA TYR A 181 -18.57 4.55 15.13
C TYR A 181 -18.21 3.84 16.43
N VAL A 182 -18.03 2.51 16.37
CA VAL A 182 -17.54 1.67 17.47
C VAL A 182 -16.61 0.62 16.90
N SER A 183 -15.40 0.49 17.48
CA SER A 183 -14.41 -0.51 17.03
C SER A 183 -13.66 -1.10 18.23
N PRO A 184 -14.09 -2.25 18.75
CA PRO A 184 -13.31 -3.08 19.66
C PRO A 184 -12.20 -3.82 18.89
N PHE A 185 -11.01 -3.82 19.48
CA PHE A 185 -9.83 -4.51 18.98
C PHE A 185 -9.19 -5.32 20.09
N MET A 186 -8.69 -6.51 19.78
CA MET A 186 -7.92 -7.37 20.67
C MET A 186 -6.73 -7.98 19.93
N ARG A 187 -5.58 -7.98 20.59
CA ARG A 187 -4.37 -8.68 20.13
C ARG A 187 -3.75 -9.43 21.28
N TYR A 188 -3.67 -10.73 21.14
CA TYR A 188 -2.94 -11.62 22.04
C TYR A 188 -1.62 -12.02 21.40
N GLU A 189 -0.52 -11.91 22.13
CA GLU A 189 0.82 -12.27 21.68
C GLU A 189 1.50 -13.10 22.78
N GLN A 190 2.18 -14.15 22.38
CA GLN A 190 2.97 -14.95 23.29
C GLN A 190 4.19 -15.53 22.60
N ASN A 191 5.35 -15.39 23.21
CA ASN A 191 6.51 -16.20 22.88
C ASN A 191 6.36 -17.54 23.61
N VAL A 192 6.01 -18.60 22.87
CA VAL A 192 5.92 -19.98 23.41
C VAL A 192 7.31 -20.48 23.82
N SER A 193 8.32 -19.98 23.15
CA SER A 193 9.74 -20.17 23.46
C SER A 193 10.54 -18.97 22.97
N SER A 194 11.83 -18.87 23.33
CA SER A 194 12.73 -17.86 22.74
C SER A 194 12.84 -17.90 21.21
N ARG A 195 12.29 -18.95 20.57
CA ARG A 195 12.34 -19.20 19.13
C ARG A 195 10.98 -19.16 18.44
N LEU A 196 9.87 -19.26 19.18
CA LEU A 196 8.53 -19.33 18.60
C LEU A 196 7.62 -18.25 19.21
N ALA A 197 7.17 -17.33 18.39
CA ALA A 197 6.15 -16.34 18.71
C ALA A 197 4.83 -16.68 18.01
N LEU A 198 3.72 -16.52 18.72
CA LEU A 198 2.36 -16.63 18.22
C LEU A 198 1.62 -15.32 18.47
N SER A 199 0.74 -14.93 17.55
CA SER A 199 -0.21 -13.85 17.80
C SER A 199 -1.58 -14.15 17.20
N VAL A 200 -2.62 -13.70 17.91
CA VAL A 200 -4.02 -13.77 17.47
C VAL A 200 -4.58 -12.36 17.55
N VAL A 201 -5.20 -11.92 16.47
CA VAL A 201 -5.78 -10.58 16.36
C VAL A 201 -7.23 -10.70 15.97
N GLY A 202 -8.09 -9.88 16.59
CA GLY A 202 -9.49 -9.75 16.25
C GLY A 202 -9.91 -8.29 16.34
N GLU A 203 -10.68 -7.84 15.37
CA GLU A 203 -11.27 -6.52 15.32
C GLU A 203 -12.68 -6.61 14.76
N TYR A 204 -13.56 -5.81 15.31
CA TYR A 204 -14.87 -5.58 14.75
C TYR A 204 -15.10 -4.07 14.65
N THR A 205 -15.69 -3.61 13.57
CA THR A 205 -16.00 -2.19 13.37
C THR A 205 -17.45 -2.06 12.91
N TYR A 206 -18.18 -1.23 13.62
CA TYR A 206 -19.52 -0.79 13.26
C TYR A 206 -19.51 0.72 13.08
N ALA A 207 -20.25 1.22 12.09
CA ALA A 207 -20.51 2.63 11.92
C ALA A 207 -21.84 2.83 11.17
N ASP A 208 -22.69 3.76 11.64
CA ASP A 208 -23.86 4.20 10.88
C ASP A 208 -23.44 5.07 9.69
N ASN A 209 -22.36 5.84 9.84
CA ASN A 209 -21.84 6.79 8.85
C ASN A 209 -22.91 7.81 8.36
N GLU A 210 -23.94 8.06 9.15
CA GLU A 210 -24.96 9.05 8.86
C GLU A 210 -24.47 10.43 9.32
N TYR A 211 -23.80 11.14 8.44
CA TYR A 211 -23.28 12.48 8.71
C TYR A 211 -23.97 13.56 7.85
N PRO A 212 -24.11 14.79 8.40
CA PRO A 212 -24.76 15.89 7.69
C PRO A 212 -23.92 16.39 6.53
N TYR A 213 -24.58 16.80 5.46
CA TYR A 213 -24.01 17.51 4.34
C TYR A 213 -24.94 18.62 3.86
N THR A 214 -24.38 19.57 3.09
CA THR A 214 -25.11 20.70 2.53
C THR A 214 -25.03 20.67 1.02
N LEU A 215 -26.18 20.66 0.35
CA LEU A 215 -26.28 20.87 -1.09
C LEU A 215 -26.55 22.37 -1.38
N ARG A 216 -25.79 22.89 -2.38
CA ARG A 216 -26.00 24.27 -2.85
C ARG A 216 -26.30 24.26 -4.35
N ASN A 217 -27.44 24.85 -4.71
CA ASN A 217 -27.78 25.10 -6.09
C ASN A 217 -28.11 26.59 -6.24
N VAL A 218 -27.12 27.37 -6.71
CA VAL A 218 -27.16 28.83 -6.81
C VAL A 218 -27.52 29.46 -5.44
N THR A 219 -28.79 29.78 -5.21
CA THR A 219 -29.30 30.39 -3.97
C THR A 219 -29.97 29.41 -3.01
N ILE A 220 -30.31 28.22 -3.49
CA ILE A 220 -30.97 27.18 -2.67
C ILE A 220 -29.91 26.44 -1.89
N VAL A 221 -30.06 26.42 -0.56
CA VAL A 221 -29.20 25.65 0.35
C VAL A 221 -30.10 24.63 1.05
N THR A 222 -29.76 23.36 0.88
CA THR A 222 -30.47 22.25 1.52
C THR A 222 -29.49 21.48 2.40
N GLU A 223 -29.83 21.32 3.67
CA GLU A 223 -29.09 20.43 4.57
C GLU A 223 -29.81 19.09 4.60
N ASP A 224 -29.01 18.02 4.53
CA ASP A 224 -29.50 16.64 4.57
C ASP A 224 -28.46 15.75 5.26
N THR A 225 -28.80 14.49 5.47
CA THR A 225 -27.93 13.51 6.12
C THR A 225 -27.63 12.38 5.17
N ARG A 226 -26.38 11.93 5.16
CA ARG A 226 -25.92 10.79 4.36
C ARG A 226 -26.67 9.54 4.78
N LYS A 227 -27.42 8.92 3.87
CA LYS A 227 -28.20 7.71 4.10
C LYS A 227 -27.60 6.52 3.38
N ASN A 228 -28.06 5.32 3.70
CA ASN A 228 -27.57 4.05 3.14
C ASN A 228 -26.03 3.95 3.24
N SER A 229 -25.47 4.21 4.44
CA SER A 229 -24.04 4.34 4.66
C SER A 229 -23.49 3.41 5.76
N ARG A 230 -24.37 2.61 6.39
CA ARG A 230 -24.00 1.71 7.48
C ARG A 230 -22.97 0.67 7.05
N MET A 231 -22.05 0.35 7.96
CA MET A 231 -21.00 -0.66 7.79
C MET A 231 -20.92 -1.59 9.00
N ASN A 232 -20.73 -2.87 8.72
CA ASN A 232 -20.33 -3.90 9.69
C ASN A 232 -19.12 -4.63 9.14
N SER A 233 -18.01 -4.60 9.84
CA SER A 233 -16.77 -5.22 9.39
C SER A 233 -16.15 -6.06 10.50
N GLY A 234 -15.72 -7.26 10.18
CA GLY A 234 -14.95 -8.15 11.06
C GLY A 234 -13.63 -8.54 10.42
N HIS A 235 -12.56 -8.52 11.23
CA HIS A 235 -11.22 -8.90 10.82
C HIS A 235 -10.61 -9.84 11.86
N GLY A 236 -9.94 -10.91 11.42
CA GLY A 236 -9.24 -11.83 12.28
C GLY A 236 -7.95 -12.34 11.65
N GLU A 237 -6.90 -12.46 12.47
CA GLU A 237 -5.60 -12.98 12.04
C GLU A 237 -5.03 -13.96 13.08
N VAL A 238 -4.34 -14.97 12.58
CA VAL A 238 -3.47 -15.84 13.37
C VAL A 238 -2.10 -15.84 12.72
N ASN A 239 -1.08 -15.50 13.49
CA ASN A 239 0.28 -15.40 13.00
C ASN A 239 1.22 -16.24 13.84
N PHE A 240 2.23 -16.81 13.20
CA PHE A 240 3.38 -17.38 13.91
C PHE A 240 4.69 -16.99 13.25
N LEU A 241 5.74 -16.91 14.07
CA LEU A 241 7.11 -16.74 13.62
C LEU A 241 8.00 -17.67 14.43
N TRP A 242 8.64 -18.61 13.72
CA TRP A 242 9.46 -19.65 14.31
C TRP A 242 10.90 -19.59 13.77
N ASN A 243 11.82 -19.19 14.65
CA ASN A 243 13.25 -19.35 14.43
C ASN A 243 13.63 -20.81 14.74
N ILE A 244 13.54 -21.71 13.75
CA ILE A 244 13.85 -23.14 13.92
C ILE A 244 15.25 -23.30 14.51
N ASN A 245 16.19 -22.49 14.01
CA ASN A 245 17.53 -22.27 14.52
C ASN A 245 18.03 -20.90 14.05
N ASP A 246 19.28 -20.54 14.34
CA ASP A 246 19.86 -19.24 13.99
C ASP A 246 19.94 -18.97 12.47
N LYS A 247 19.83 -20.02 11.64
CA LYS A 247 19.89 -19.93 10.17
C LYS A 247 18.53 -20.03 9.51
N ASN A 248 17.57 -20.72 10.13
CA ASN A 248 16.30 -21.10 9.53
C ASN A 248 15.13 -20.47 10.26
N ARG A 249 14.30 -19.77 9.53
CA ARG A 249 13.09 -19.10 10.01
C ARG A 249 11.89 -19.54 9.18
N LEU A 250 10.78 -19.83 9.85
CA LEU A 250 9.48 -20.08 9.25
C LEU A 250 8.48 -19.09 9.83
N SER A 251 7.72 -18.43 8.99
CA SER A 251 6.60 -17.57 9.41
C SER A 251 5.35 -17.95 8.63
N GLY A 252 4.20 -17.76 9.26
CA GLY A 252 2.92 -18.00 8.63
C GLY A 252 1.83 -17.10 9.17
N LYS A 253 0.84 -16.88 8.34
CA LYS A 253 -0.33 -16.05 8.62
C LYS A 253 -1.58 -16.71 8.04
N LEU A 254 -2.66 -16.69 8.82
CA LEU A 254 -4.02 -16.88 8.37
C LEU A 254 -4.77 -15.57 8.59
N TYR A 255 -5.51 -15.15 7.60
CA TYR A 255 -6.26 -13.90 7.58
C TYR A 255 -7.70 -14.16 7.15
N TYR A 256 -8.64 -13.53 7.83
CA TYR A 256 -10.05 -13.50 7.43
C TYR A 256 -10.63 -12.10 7.62
N TYR A 257 -11.44 -11.68 6.65
CA TYR A 257 -12.14 -10.40 6.64
C TYR A 257 -13.54 -10.59 6.04
N ASP A 258 -14.54 -10.00 6.69
CA ASP A 258 -15.94 -9.93 6.22
C ASP A 258 -16.44 -8.51 6.46
N ASN A 259 -16.96 -7.85 5.43
CA ASN A 259 -17.52 -6.52 5.51
C ASN A 259 -18.84 -6.46 4.76
N ASP A 260 -19.91 -6.14 5.49
CA ASP A 260 -21.23 -5.88 4.94
C ASP A 260 -21.50 -4.38 5.07
N ARG A 261 -21.58 -3.71 3.91
CA ARG A 261 -21.75 -2.26 3.85
C ARG A 261 -22.83 -1.84 2.88
N GLN A 262 -23.52 -0.79 3.25
CA GLN A 262 -24.40 -0.03 2.39
C GLN A 262 -23.56 0.94 1.54
N LEU A 263 -24.00 1.21 0.31
CA LEU A 263 -23.33 2.13 -0.61
C LEU A 263 -24.21 3.36 -0.79
N PRO A 264 -23.79 4.51 -0.24
CA PRO A 264 -24.66 5.69 -0.16
C PRO A 264 -24.84 6.43 -1.49
N GLY A 265 -24.26 5.98 -2.59
CA GLY A 265 -24.43 6.63 -3.89
C GLY A 265 -23.93 8.08 -3.96
N GLN A 266 -24.13 8.74 -5.10
CA GLN A 266 -23.80 10.16 -5.28
C GLN A 266 -24.88 11.06 -4.68
N VAL A 267 -24.47 12.16 -4.04
CA VAL A 267 -25.40 13.18 -3.54
C VAL A 267 -25.69 14.18 -4.65
N ARG A 268 -26.93 14.21 -5.13
CA ARG A 268 -27.40 15.12 -6.17
C ARG A 268 -28.83 15.59 -5.85
N TYR A 269 -29.19 16.79 -6.34
CA TYR A 269 -30.58 17.24 -6.30
C TYR A 269 -31.47 16.28 -7.08
N TYR A 270 -32.61 15.97 -6.52
CA TYR A 270 -33.64 15.10 -7.14
C TYR A 270 -33.19 13.67 -7.41
N ALA A 271 -32.03 13.22 -6.86
CA ALA A 271 -31.66 11.82 -6.90
C ALA A 271 -32.42 11.03 -5.84
N ASN A 272 -32.84 9.83 -6.17
CA ASN A 272 -33.36 8.90 -5.19
C ASN A 272 -32.23 8.45 -4.24
N GLU A 273 -32.60 8.09 -3.02
CA GLU A 273 -31.67 7.45 -2.08
C GLU A 273 -31.18 6.14 -2.70
N SER A 274 -29.86 5.89 -2.58
CA SER A 274 -29.31 4.60 -2.95
C SER A 274 -29.83 3.52 -2.02
N ASN A 275 -30.07 2.33 -2.56
CA ASN A 275 -30.35 1.11 -1.82
C ASN A 275 -29.37 -0.01 -2.17
N GLU A 276 -28.22 0.39 -2.69
CA GLU A 276 -27.13 -0.51 -3.04
C GLU A 276 -26.41 -1.03 -1.80
N THR A 277 -25.99 -2.29 -1.84
CA THR A 277 -25.19 -2.92 -0.80
C THR A 277 -24.03 -3.70 -1.40
N LEU A 278 -22.94 -3.80 -0.65
CA LEU A 278 -21.76 -4.57 -1.02
C LEU A 278 -21.29 -5.37 0.17
N ARG A 279 -21.18 -6.69 0.00
CA ARG A 279 -20.54 -7.56 0.98
C ARG A 279 -19.25 -8.10 0.40
N ASP A 280 -18.14 -7.79 1.05
CA ASP A 280 -16.80 -8.25 0.69
C ASP A 280 -16.29 -9.25 1.73
N ARG A 281 -15.80 -10.39 1.26
CA ARG A 281 -15.14 -11.41 2.09
C ARG A 281 -13.78 -11.73 1.50
N ASN A 282 -12.78 -11.83 2.35
CA ASN A 282 -11.44 -12.22 1.95
C ASN A 282 -10.84 -13.19 2.96
N ALA A 283 -10.26 -14.26 2.47
CA ALA A 283 -9.50 -15.20 3.28
C ALA A 283 -8.19 -15.53 2.58
N PHE A 284 -7.09 -15.50 3.30
CA PHE A 284 -5.83 -15.99 2.76
C PHE A 284 -4.97 -16.67 3.83
N GLY A 285 -4.16 -17.62 3.36
CA GLY A 285 -3.07 -18.21 4.11
C GLY A 285 -1.75 -17.97 3.40
N GLN A 286 -0.72 -17.61 4.15
CA GLN A 286 0.63 -17.44 3.61
C GLN A 286 1.66 -18.10 4.52
N LEU A 287 2.72 -18.65 3.90
CA LEU A 287 3.87 -19.25 4.57
C LEU A 287 5.14 -18.70 3.94
N GLN A 288 6.14 -18.41 4.75
CA GLN A 288 7.47 -18.03 4.31
C GLN A 288 8.52 -18.84 5.08
N PHE A 289 9.39 -19.51 4.35
CA PHE A 289 10.58 -20.14 4.90
C PHE A 289 11.81 -19.37 4.42
N GLN A 290 12.71 -19.07 5.33
CA GLN A 290 13.97 -18.37 5.04
C GLN A 290 15.13 -19.10 5.68
N THR A 291 16.19 -19.30 4.92
CA THR A 291 17.46 -19.84 5.42
C THR A 291 18.65 -19.00 4.97
N ARG A 292 19.68 -18.92 5.80
CA ARG A 292 20.95 -18.25 5.50
C ARG A 292 22.10 -19.12 5.96
N ASN A 293 23.16 -19.20 5.18
CA ASN A 293 24.36 -19.93 5.55
C ASN A 293 25.57 -18.99 5.71
N ALA A 294 26.63 -19.51 6.30
CA ALA A 294 27.86 -18.74 6.51
C ALA A 294 28.65 -18.42 5.21
N SER A 295 28.33 -19.11 4.11
CA SER A 295 29.01 -18.91 2.81
C SER A 295 28.35 -17.78 1.98
N GLY A 296 27.49 -16.96 2.57
CA GLY A 296 26.85 -15.83 1.90
C GLY A 296 25.62 -16.18 1.08
N TRP A 297 25.11 -17.43 1.14
CA TRP A 297 23.88 -17.84 0.48
C TRP A 297 22.68 -17.66 1.41
N ALA A 298 21.59 -17.15 0.86
CA ALA A 298 20.29 -17.17 1.52
C ALA A 298 19.20 -17.60 0.53
N LEU A 299 18.21 -18.34 1.04
CA LEU A 299 17.05 -18.80 0.29
C LEU A 299 15.79 -18.35 1.03
N LYS A 300 14.83 -17.83 0.29
CA LYS A 300 13.47 -17.52 0.77
C LYS A 300 12.47 -18.23 -0.13
N LEU A 301 11.59 -19.00 0.49
CA LEU A 301 10.46 -19.64 -0.17
C LEU A 301 9.19 -19.01 0.39
N SER A 302 8.26 -18.64 -0.47
CA SER A 302 6.95 -18.10 -0.05
C SER A 302 5.84 -18.82 -0.80
N ALA A 303 4.76 -19.11 -0.11
CA ALA A 303 3.54 -19.64 -0.68
C ALA A 303 2.33 -18.89 -0.13
N LYS A 304 1.33 -18.64 -0.97
CA LYS A 304 0.08 -17.98 -0.58
C LYS A 304 -1.08 -18.57 -1.35
N TYR A 305 -2.18 -18.78 -0.65
CA TYR A 305 -3.48 -19.00 -1.27
C TYR A 305 -4.44 -17.91 -0.79
N ASN A 306 -5.11 -17.26 -1.73
CA ASN A 306 -6.07 -16.19 -1.48
C ASN A 306 -7.42 -16.52 -2.12
N TRP A 307 -8.49 -16.29 -1.36
CA TRP A 307 -9.87 -16.35 -1.82
C TRP A 307 -10.55 -15.02 -1.48
N THR A 308 -11.26 -14.46 -2.44
CA THR A 308 -12.04 -13.23 -2.28
C THR A 308 -13.42 -13.44 -2.88
N ALA A 309 -14.46 -12.98 -2.22
CA ALA A 309 -15.83 -12.97 -2.74
C ALA A 309 -16.47 -11.61 -2.47
N SER A 310 -17.17 -11.09 -3.48
CA SER A 310 -17.92 -9.83 -3.41
C SER A 310 -19.34 -10.08 -3.90
N ILE A 311 -20.34 -9.64 -3.11
CA ILE A 311 -21.75 -9.69 -3.46
C ILE A 311 -22.25 -8.26 -3.53
N TYR A 312 -22.57 -7.80 -4.73
CA TYR A 312 -23.14 -6.48 -4.98
C TYR A 312 -24.63 -6.62 -5.25
N LYS A 313 -25.45 -5.82 -4.59
CA LYS A 313 -26.90 -5.74 -4.81
C LYS A 313 -27.31 -4.31 -5.12
N ASP A 314 -28.10 -4.16 -6.17
CA ASP A 314 -28.80 -2.94 -6.52
C ASP A 314 -30.30 -3.20 -6.47
N GLY A 315 -30.97 -2.61 -5.47
CA GLY A 315 -32.41 -2.78 -5.25
C GLY A 315 -33.30 -1.94 -6.15
N ALA A 316 -32.73 -1.06 -6.97
CA ALA A 316 -33.48 -0.15 -7.87
C ALA A 316 -33.23 -0.39 -9.37
N TYR A 317 -32.46 -1.44 -9.71
CA TYR A 317 -32.09 -1.71 -11.10
C TYR A 317 -33.32 -2.04 -11.96
N PHE A 318 -33.75 -1.09 -12.81
CA PHE A 318 -34.93 -1.20 -13.66
C PHE A 318 -36.20 -1.75 -12.97
N GLY A 319 -36.39 -1.38 -11.68
CA GLY A 319 -37.55 -1.81 -10.89
C GLY A 319 -37.49 -3.23 -10.33
N SER A 320 -36.35 -3.89 -10.43
CA SER A 320 -36.08 -5.20 -9.83
C SER A 320 -34.77 -5.18 -9.07
N THR A 321 -34.60 -6.08 -8.10
CA THR A 321 -33.31 -6.27 -7.41
C THR A 321 -32.35 -7.04 -8.32
N SER A 322 -31.17 -6.46 -8.55
CA SER A 322 -30.06 -7.11 -9.22
C SER A 322 -29.02 -7.56 -8.22
N GLU A 323 -28.59 -8.81 -8.29
CA GLU A 323 -27.54 -9.36 -7.45
C GLU A 323 -26.42 -9.92 -8.33
N SER A 324 -25.20 -9.45 -8.10
CA SER A 324 -24.00 -9.87 -8.81
C SER A 324 -22.96 -10.39 -7.82
N ASP A 325 -22.66 -11.69 -7.94
CA ASP A 325 -21.65 -12.37 -7.13
C ASP A 325 -20.39 -12.56 -7.95
N TYR A 326 -19.27 -12.19 -7.34
CA TYR A 326 -17.93 -12.40 -7.91
C TYR A 326 -17.05 -13.12 -6.90
N TRP A 327 -16.25 -14.07 -7.35
CA TRP A 327 -15.24 -14.70 -6.52
C TRP A 327 -13.95 -14.96 -7.28
N GLN A 328 -12.86 -14.64 -6.60
CA GLN A 328 -11.51 -14.73 -7.13
C GLN A 328 -10.71 -15.75 -6.32
N ARG A 329 -9.77 -16.39 -6.98
CA ARG A 329 -8.80 -17.29 -6.35
C ARG A 329 -7.41 -16.97 -6.88
N GLU A 330 -6.44 -16.95 -5.96
CA GLU A 330 -5.02 -16.87 -6.30
C GLU A 330 -4.27 -17.97 -5.56
N ALA A 331 -3.43 -18.70 -6.29
CA ALA A 331 -2.40 -19.55 -5.71
C ALA A 331 -1.04 -19.03 -6.18
N MET A 332 -0.14 -18.73 -5.26
CA MET A 332 1.16 -18.14 -5.54
C MET A 332 2.29 -18.92 -4.84
N GLY A 333 3.39 -19.11 -5.56
CA GLY A 333 4.66 -19.61 -5.04
C GLY A 333 5.81 -18.72 -5.48
N SER A 334 6.77 -18.49 -4.60
CA SER A 334 7.96 -17.68 -4.85
C SER A 334 9.22 -18.35 -4.33
N VAL A 335 10.29 -18.29 -5.10
CA VAL A 335 11.63 -18.72 -4.73
C VAL A 335 12.57 -17.54 -4.93
N THR A 336 13.31 -17.17 -3.89
CA THR A 336 14.28 -16.08 -3.93
C THR A 336 15.61 -16.60 -3.40
N VAL A 337 16.67 -16.47 -4.20
CA VAL A 337 18.04 -16.90 -3.87
C VAL A 337 18.94 -15.67 -3.85
N LEU A 338 19.62 -15.45 -2.74
CA LEU A 338 20.62 -14.39 -2.57
C LEU A 338 22.01 -15.02 -2.44
N TYR A 339 23.00 -14.45 -3.10
CA TYR A 339 24.40 -14.76 -2.94
C TYR A 339 25.23 -13.50 -2.71
N ALA A 340 25.84 -13.38 -1.54
CA ALA A 340 26.72 -12.29 -1.15
C ALA A 340 28.15 -12.83 -0.95
N PRO A 341 29.00 -12.88 -2.01
CA PRO A 341 30.38 -13.43 -1.93
C PRO A 341 31.30 -12.61 -1.02
N ASN A 342 30.99 -11.33 -0.83
CA ASN A 342 31.76 -10.42 0.01
C ASN A 342 30.89 -9.24 0.49
N ASN A 343 31.48 -8.30 1.21
CA ASN A 343 30.76 -7.14 1.76
C ASN A 343 30.39 -6.08 0.73
N TYR A 344 30.85 -6.21 -0.53
CA TYR A 344 30.63 -5.21 -1.59
C TYR A 344 29.60 -5.66 -2.61
N TRP A 345 29.53 -6.94 -2.92
CA TRP A 345 28.68 -7.48 -3.96
C TRP A 345 27.62 -8.41 -3.40
N ALA A 346 26.42 -8.25 -3.88
CA ALA A 346 25.34 -9.19 -3.64
C ALA A 346 24.55 -9.41 -4.93
N PHE A 347 24.18 -10.65 -5.19
CA PHE A 347 23.41 -11.08 -6.35
C PHE A 347 22.13 -11.75 -5.88
N ASN A 348 21.03 -11.48 -6.56
CA ASN A 348 19.75 -12.10 -6.27
C ASN A 348 19.12 -12.62 -7.55
N TYR A 349 18.53 -13.81 -7.44
CA TYR A 349 17.60 -14.33 -8.42
C TYR A 349 16.29 -14.68 -7.73
N ALA A 350 15.16 -14.20 -8.26
CA ALA A 350 13.83 -14.53 -7.77
C ALA A 350 12.94 -15.00 -8.91
N ALA A 351 12.10 -15.99 -8.63
CA ALA A 351 11.11 -16.52 -9.56
C ALA A 351 9.77 -16.70 -8.83
N ASP A 352 8.73 -16.06 -9.33
CA ASP A 352 7.39 -16.09 -8.78
C ASP A 352 6.43 -16.68 -9.82
N TYR A 353 5.62 -17.63 -9.37
CA TYR A 353 4.55 -18.21 -10.16
C TYR A 353 3.21 -17.95 -9.47
N ALA A 354 2.22 -17.50 -10.23
CA ALA A 354 0.88 -17.27 -9.72
C ALA A 354 -0.17 -17.78 -10.70
N TYR A 355 -1.23 -18.35 -10.16
CA TYR A 355 -2.48 -18.68 -10.84
C TYR A 355 -3.58 -17.79 -10.27
N ASN A 356 -4.29 -17.06 -11.14
CA ASN A 356 -5.43 -16.23 -10.80
C ASN A 356 -6.65 -16.67 -11.60
N SER A 357 -7.83 -16.69 -10.98
CA SER A 357 -9.11 -16.94 -11.67
C SER A 357 -10.21 -16.06 -11.11
N LEU A 358 -11.19 -15.74 -11.97
CA LEU A 358 -12.39 -14.98 -11.62
C LEU A 358 -13.63 -15.74 -12.10
N ASN A 359 -14.58 -15.91 -11.21
CA ASN A 359 -15.89 -16.48 -11.50
C ASN A 359 -16.99 -15.51 -11.06
N SER A 360 -18.19 -15.69 -11.61
CA SER A 360 -19.38 -14.93 -11.23
C SER A 360 -20.66 -15.74 -11.52
N ASN A 361 -21.76 -15.37 -10.86
CA ASN A 361 -23.10 -15.85 -11.17
C ASN A 361 -23.72 -15.15 -12.38
N THR A 362 -23.12 -14.06 -12.87
CA THR A 362 -23.62 -13.35 -14.05
C THR A 362 -23.39 -14.19 -15.31
N GLY A 363 -24.45 -14.46 -16.08
CA GLY A 363 -24.37 -15.33 -17.27
C GLY A 363 -23.49 -14.80 -18.41
N GLN A 364 -22.99 -13.59 -18.29
CA GLN A 364 -22.17 -12.90 -19.29
C GLN A 364 -20.67 -12.98 -19.00
N ILE A 365 -20.25 -13.50 -17.85
CA ILE A 365 -18.84 -13.62 -17.54
C ILE A 365 -18.19 -14.79 -18.27
N VAL A 366 -16.98 -14.59 -18.73
CA VAL A 366 -16.22 -15.55 -19.54
C VAL A 366 -15.37 -16.52 -18.69
N HIS A 367 -15.43 -16.45 -17.37
CA HIS A 367 -14.63 -17.24 -16.42
C HIS A 367 -13.14 -17.25 -16.77
N PRO A 368 -12.47 -16.09 -16.69
CA PRO A 368 -11.07 -15.97 -17.07
C PRO A 368 -10.13 -16.54 -16.00
N TRP A 369 -8.97 -17.04 -16.46
CA TRP A 369 -7.84 -17.34 -15.59
C TRP A 369 -6.53 -16.98 -16.26
N ARG A 370 -5.52 -16.76 -15.41
CA ARG A 370 -4.18 -16.32 -15.84
C ARG A 370 -3.10 -17.09 -15.09
N TYR A 371 -2.09 -17.55 -15.83
CA TYR A 371 -0.82 -17.95 -15.26
C TYR A 371 0.18 -16.81 -15.41
N SER A 372 0.88 -16.49 -14.35
CA SER A 372 1.90 -15.44 -14.33
C SER A 372 3.23 -16.05 -13.89
N LEU A 373 4.29 -15.81 -14.66
CA LEU A 373 5.66 -16.16 -14.29
C LEU A 373 6.51 -14.88 -14.33
N LEU A 374 7.01 -14.46 -13.18
CA LEU A 374 7.91 -13.32 -13.07
C LEU A 374 9.27 -13.83 -12.60
N GLN A 375 10.34 -13.39 -13.25
CA GLN A 375 11.71 -13.76 -12.91
C GLN A 375 12.55 -12.50 -12.85
N SER A 376 13.30 -12.30 -11.78
CA SER A 376 14.20 -11.15 -11.66
C SER A 376 15.62 -11.59 -11.34
N ALA A 377 16.59 -11.01 -12.06
CA ALA A 377 18.01 -11.09 -11.74
C ALA A 377 18.49 -9.71 -11.31
N THR A 378 19.14 -9.63 -10.15
CA THR A 378 19.59 -8.37 -9.55
C THR A 378 21.04 -8.47 -9.12
N ALA A 379 21.81 -7.42 -9.38
CA ALA A 379 23.16 -7.25 -8.87
C ALA A 379 23.23 -5.94 -8.06
N LYS A 380 23.79 -6.00 -6.86
CA LYS A 380 24.01 -4.86 -5.99
C LYS A 380 25.48 -4.74 -5.67
N TYR A 381 26.02 -3.54 -5.90
CA TYR A 381 27.33 -3.13 -5.39
C TYR A 381 27.12 -2.13 -4.26
N HIS A 382 27.80 -2.30 -3.15
CA HIS A 382 27.71 -1.40 -2.01
C HIS A 382 29.09 -1.19 -1.38
N ASN A 383 29.45 0.05 -1.15
CA ASN A 383 30.59 0.42 -0.33
C ASN A 383 30.20 1.57 0.63
N ARG A 384 31.15 2.15 1.36
CA ARG A 384 30.88 3.20 2.35
C ARG A 384 30.17 4.44 1.77
N ARG A 385 30.31 4.72 0.47
CA ARG A 385 29.78 5.94 -0.18
C ARG A 385 28.77 5.67 -1.29
N LEU A 386 28.91 4.55 -1.98
CA LEU A 386 28.15 4.26 -3.20
C LEU A 386 27.38 2.96 -3.03
N THR A 387 26.09 3.02 -3.31
CA THR A 387 25.25 1.85 -3.55
C THR A 387 24.77 1.92 -5.00
N LEU A 388 25.01 0.86 -5.76
CA LEU A 388 24.55 0.71 -7.13
C LEU A 388 23.75 -0.59 -7.25
N LEU A 389 22.59 -0.52 -7.88
CA LEU A 389 21.71 -1.65 -8.09
C LEU A 389 21.27 -1.72 -9.54
N GLY A 390 21.47 -2.86 -10.18
CA GLY A 390 20.94 -3.17 -11.51
C GLY A 390 20.03 -4.40 -11.43
N ARG A 391 18.84 -4.31 -12.06
CA ARG A 391 17.87 -5.40 -12.10
C ARG A 391 17.31 -5.59 -13.50
N LEU A 392 17.04 -6.84 -13.84
CA LEU A 392 16.33 -7.23 -15.05
C LEU A 392 15.15 -8.11 -14.64
N LEU A 393 13.93 -7.65 -14.94
CA LEU A 393 12.70 -8.38 -14.68
C LEU A 393 12.14 -8.93 -15.99
N HIS A 394 11.91 -10.24 -16.05
CA HIS A 394 11.16 -10.92 -17.09
C HIS A 394 9.75 -11.21 -16.58
N SER A 395 8.73 -10.80 -17.34
CA SER A 395 7.31 -11.03 -17.03
C SER A 395 6.68 -11.82 -18.17
N LEU A 396 5.98 -12.91 -17.83
CA LEU A 396 5.20 -13.74 -18.76
C LEU A 396 3.80 -13.93 -18.17
N TYR A 397 2.78 -13.60 -18.94
CA TYR A 397 1.37 -13.79 -18.61
C TYR A 397 0.69 -14.61 -19.70
N LEU A 398 0.12 -15.75 -19.30
CA LEU A 398 -0.66 -16.63 -20.18
C LEU A 398 -2.13 -16.52 -19.78
N ASN A 399 -2.94 -16.00 -20.68
CA ASN A 399 -4.35 -15.68 -20.44
C ASN A 399 -5.24 -16.73 -21.07
N HIS A 400 -6.29 -17.09 -20.35
CA HIS A 400 -7.29 -18.07 -20.80
C HIS A 400 -8.68 -17.59 -20.41
N ALA A 401 -9.68 -18.01 -21.16
CA ALA A 401 -11.10 -17.83 -20.87
C ALA A 401 -11.85 -19.12 -21.17
N GLU A 402 -12.85 -19.45 -20.35
CA GLU A 402 -13.69 -20.63 -20.58
C GLU A 402 -14.64 -20.41 -21.76
N LYS A 403 -15.14 -19.18 -21.91
CA LYS A 403 -16.08 -18.76 -22.96
C LYS A 403 -15.56 -17.51 -23.63
N GLY A 404 -15.84 -17.38 -24.94
CA GLY A 404 -15.44 -16.20 -25.73
C GLY A 404 -13.96 -16.16 -26.06
N GLU A 405 -13.45 -14.97 -26.35
CA GLU A 405 -12.05 -14.76 -26.71
C GLU A 405 -11.19 -14.57 -25.47
N SER A 406 -10.02 -15.22 -25.45
CA SER A 406 -9.01 -15.02 -24.45
C SER A 406 -8.22 -13.74 -24.72
N ALA A 407 -7.89 -12.98 -23.70
CA ALA A 407 -6.93 -11.89 -23.82
C ALA A 407 -5.57 -12.42 -24.31
N ARG A 408 -4.79 -11.56 -24.92
CA ARG A 408 -3.48 -11.92 -25.48
C ARG A 408 -2.51 -12.38 -24.39
N ASP A 409 -1.67 -13.35 -24.72
CA ASP A 409 -0.50 -13.67 -23.93
C ASP A 409 0.51 -12.54 -24.02
N MET A 410 1.18 -12.25 -22.91
CA MET A 410 2.04 -11.07 -22.79
C MET A 410 3.41 -11.46 -22.26
N ARG A 411 4.45 -10.89 -22.87
CA ARG A 411 5.83 -11.09 -22.45
C ARG A 411 6.60 -9.78 -22.52
N GLN A 412 7.37 -9.49 -21.47
CA GLN A 412 8.19 -8.26 -21.41
C GLN A 412 9.46 -8.50 -20.61
N LEU A 413 10.51 -7.78 -21.01
CA LEU A 413 11.76 -7.64 -20.27
C LEU A 413 11.87 -6.18 -19.82
N SER A 414 11.98 -5.95 -18.51
CA SER A 414 11.96 -4.62 -17.89
C SER A 414 13.25 -4.40 -17.11
N PRO A 415 14.18 -3.58 -17.63
CA PRO A 415 15.40 -3.21 -16.93
C PRO A 415 15.14 -2.10 -15.89
N SER A 416 15.97 -2.08 -14.84
CA SER A 416 16.07 -0.95 -13.93
C SER A 416 17.50 -0.78 -13.42
N LEU A 417 17.83 0.47 -13.08
CA LEU A 417 19.12 0.87 -12.54
C LEU A 417 18.90 1.94 -11.49
N SER A 418 19.51 1.80 -10.33
CA SER A 418 19.45 2.81 -9.28
C SER A 418 20.78 2.98 -8.58
N LEU A 419 21.05 4.18 -8.11
CA LEU A 419 22.26 4.52 -7.37
C LEU A 419 21.93 5.46 -6.20
N SER A 420 22.73 5.34 -5.13
CA SER A 420 22.77 6.29 -4.00
C SER A 420 24.23 6.58 -3.68
N TYR A 421 24.57 7.85 -3.53
CA TYR A 421 25.92 8.30 -3.25
C TYR A 421 25.95 9.23 -2.03
N ARG A 422 26.75 8.86 -1.02
CA ARG A 422 27.03 9.71 0.14
C ARG A 422 28.05 10.77 -0.22
N VAL A 423 27.62 12.04 -0.24
CA VAL A 423 28.42 13.17 -0.75
C VAL A 423 29.62 13.44 0.15
N PHE A 424 29.38 13.54 1.47
CA PHE A 424 30.43 13.82 2.45
C PHE A 424 30.63 12.62 3.40
N PRO A 425 31.86 12.28 3.77
CA PRO A 425 32.13 11.11 4.64
C PRO A 425 31.54 11.24 6.05
N GLU A 426 31.44 12.47 6.56
CA GLU A 426 31.06 12.78 7.94
C GLU A 426 29.61 13.27 8.08
N GLN A 427 28.93 13.52 6.96
CA GLN A 427 27.55 14.00 6.94
C GLN A 427 26.65 12.96 6.29
N ASP A 428 25.43 12.85 6.76
CA ASP A 428 24.41 11.98 6.16
C ASP A 428 23.64 12.71 5.06
N LEU A 429 24.40 13.14 4.04
CA LEU A 429 23.87 13.71 2.80
C LEU A 429 24.05 12.71 1.66
N TYR A 430 22.91 12.22 1.14
CA TYR A 430 22.83 11.24 0.06
C TYR A 430 22.16 11.87 -1.15
N VAL A 431 22.73 11.65 -2.34
CA VAL A 431 22.06 11.90 -3.62
C VAL A 431 21.77 10.60 -4.30
N ARG A 432 20.61 10.50 -4.96
CA ARG A 432 20.16 9.29 -5.63
C ARG A 432 19.63 9.56 -7.02
N ALA A 433 19.75 8.58 -7.89
CA ALA A 433 19.13 8.61 -9.20
C ALA A 433 18.66 7.19 -9.56
N SER A 434 17.52 7.07 -10.23
CA SER A 434 17.02 5.78 -10.65
C SER A 434 16.25 5.88 -11.97
N TYR A 435 16.34 4.79 -12.74
CA TYR A 435 15.52 4.50 -13.90
C TYR A 435 14.87 3.13 -13.72
N LYS A 436 13.59 3.02 -14.07
CA LYS A 436 12.86 1.75 -14.03
C LYS A 436 11.88 1.67 -15.18
N ASN A 437 11.94 0.57 -15.94
CA ASN A 437 10.90 0.19 -16.89
C ASN A 437 9.89 -0.73 -16.22
N ILE A 438 8.61 -0.48 -16.43
CA ILE A 438 7.50 -1.18 -15.79
C ILE A 438 6.50 -1.61 -16.84
N PHE A 439 5.91 -2.78 -16.61
CA PHE A 439 4.95 -3.41 -17.49
C PHE A 439 3.73 -3.85 -16.68
N ARG A 440 2.53 -3.41 -17.08
CA ARG A 440 1.27 -3.80 -16.45
C ARG A 440 0.38 -4.55 -17.42
N SER A 441 0.02 -5.78 -17.09
CA SER A 441 -1.01 -6.54 -17.79
C SER A 441 -2.40 -6.00 -17.46
N PRO A 442 -3.36 -5.96 -18.43
CA PRO A 442 -4.74 -5.60 -18.16
C PRO A 442 -5.36 -6.46 -17.06
N THR A 443 -6.25 -5.89 -16.26
CA THR A 443 -7.04 -6.59 -15.24
C THR A 443 -8.13 -7.43 -15.90
N PHE A 444 -8.77 -8.32 -15.14
CA PHE A 444 -9.88 -9.10 -15.69
C PHE A 444 -11.09 -8.22 -16.02
N ASN A 445 -11.37 -7.17 -15.24
CA ASN A 445 -12.43 -6.22 -15.60
C ASN A 445 -12.10 -5.45 -16.89
N GLU A 446 -10.87 -5.01 -17.08
CA GLU A 446 -10.46 -4.32 -18.31
C GLU A 446 -10.58 -5.22 -19.53
N SER A 447 -10.27 -6.51 -19.39
CA SER A 447 -10.32 -7.47 -20.52
C SER A 447 -11.68 -8.07 -20.74
N TYR A 448 -12.50 -8.30 -19.70
CA TYR A 448 -13.64 -9.21 -19.78
C TYR A 448 -14.94 -8.70 -19.16
N TYR A 449 -14.95 -7.52 -18.54
CA TYR A 449 -16.19 -7.03 -17.97
C TYR A 449 -17.21 -6.72 -19.06
N PHE A 450 -18.42 -7.27 -18.94
CA PHE A 450 -19.41 -7.30 -20.01
C PHE A 450 -19.87 -5.92 -20.52
N HIS A 451 -19.74 -4.85 -19.72
CA HIS A 451 -20.10 -3.50 -20.13
C HIS A 451 -18.98 -2.76 -20.89
N TYR A 452 -17.70 -3.06 -20.62
CA TYR A 452 -16.61 -2.26 -21.17
C TYR A 452 -15.29 -3.02 -21.41
N GLY A 453 -15.22 -4.31 -21.10
CA GLY A 453 -14.02 -5.11 -21.29
C GLY A 453 -13.65 -5.30 -22.75
N SER A 454 -12.35 -5.41 -23.05
CA SER A 454 -11.81 -5.74 -24.36
C SER A 454 -10.64 -6.73 -24.23
N ALA A 455 -10.77 -7.89 -24.89
CA ALA A 455 -9.72 -8.90 -24.91
C ALA A 455 -8.49 -8.49 -25.75
N ASP A 456 -8.62 -7.49 -26.60
CA ASP A 456 -7.57 -7.01 -27.50
C ASP A 456 -6.58 -6.02 -26.88
N LEU A 457 -6.75 -5.68 -25.59
CA LEU A 457 -5.92 -4.70 -24.93
C LEU A 457 -4.44 -5.05 -24.93
N LEU A 458 -3.62 -4.04 -25.23
CA LEU A 458 -2.17 -4.08 -25.04
C LEU A 458 -1.82 -3.79 -23.57
N PRO A 459 -0.70 -4.31 -23.09
CA PRO A 459 -0.20 -3.96 -21.75
C PRO A 459 0.30 -2.53 -21.72
N GLU A 460 0.11 -1.88 -20.58
CA GLU A 460 0.70 -0.55 -20.34
C GLU A 460 2.20 -0.66 -20.09
N LYS A 461 2.96 0.29 -20.65
CA LYS A 461 4.40 0.39 -20.48
C LYS A 461 4.76 1.73 -19.87
N THR A 462 5.54 1.71 -18.82
CA THR A 462 5.96 2.91 -18.12
C THR A 462 7.46 3.00 -18.01
N ASP A 463 8.00 4.18 -18.31
CA ASP A 463 9.38 4.54 -18.00
C ASP A 463 9.37 5.55 -16.85
N GLN A 464 10.03 5.22 -15.75
CA GLN A 464 10.11 6.02 -14.53
C GLN A 464 11.54 6.49 -14.31
N LEU A 465 11.73 7.81 -14.19
CA LEU A 465 12.99 8.46 -13.84
C LEU A 465 12.82 9.20 -12.51
N ASN A 466 13.83 9.11 -11.64
CA ASN A 466 13.84 9.83 -10.38
C ASN A 466 15.24 10.33 -10.06
N VAL A 467 15.35 11.55 -9.54
CA VAL A 467 16.56 12.14 -8.98
C VAL A 467 16.20 12.79 -7.66
N GLY A 468 16.94 12.48 -6.62
CA GLY A 468 16.62 13.02 -5.30
C GLY A 468 17.82 13.15 -4.39
N MET A 469 17.56 13.77 -3.25
CA MET A 469 18.52 13.93 -2.17
C MET A 469 17.85 13.71 -0.82
N THR A 470 18.63 13.22 0.12
CA THR A 470 18.24 13.09 1.52
C THR A 470 19.35 13.62 2.40
N TRP A 471 19.01 14.46 3.34
CA TRP A 471 19.92 15.03 4.31
C TRP A 471 19.39 14.81 5.72
N HIS A 472 20.25 14.27 6.59
CA HIS A 472 20.00 14.11 8.01
C HIS A 472 21.17 14.69 8.80
N ASP A 473 20.88 15.40 9.89
CA ASP A 473 21.90 15.91 10.78
C ASP A 473 21.33 16.10 12.22
N ASP A 474 22.23 15.95 13.19
CA ASP A 474 21.96 16.19 14.60
C ASP A 474 22.71 17.44 15.06
N LEU A 475 21.96 18.55 15.24
CA LEU A 475 22.52 19.84 15.63
C LEU A 475 22.39 20.06 17.14
N TRP A 476 23.48 20.53 17.76
CA TRP A 476 23.52 20.94 19.19
C TRP A 476 23.02 19.89 20.18
N GLN A 477 23.02 18.61 19.84
CA GLN A 477 22.53 17.50 20.69
C GLN A 477 21.05 17.60 21.10
N CYS A 478 20.33 18.63 20.68
CA CYS A 478 18.92 18.82 21.02
C CYS A 478 18.01 18.90 19.81
N LEU A 479 18.55 19.09 18.61
CA LEU A 479 17.77 19.18 17.36
C LEU A 479 18.26 18.13 16.36
N SER A 480 17.41 17.17 16.05
CA SER A 480 17.58 16.24 14.95
C SER A 480 16.66 16.62 13.81
N PHE A 481 17.15 16.63 12.57
CA PHE A 481 16.31 16.88 11.42
C PHE A 481 16.64 15.98 10.24
N GLN A 482 15.64 15.72 9.42
CA GLN A 482 15.75 15.00 8.15
C GLN A 482 14.96 15.71 7.08
N MET A 483 15.56 15.87 5.92
CA MET A 483 14.91 16.43 4.74
C MET A 483 15.13 15.53 3.53
N THR A 484 14.12 15.40 2.70
CA THR A 484 14.18 14.62 1.46
C THR A 484 13.51 15.42 0.35
N ALA A 485 14.14 15.46 -0.83
CA ALA A 485 13.56 16.07 -2.03
C ALA A 485 13.80 15.14 -3.22
N ASP A 486 12.73 14.82 -3.97
CA ASP A 486 12.73 13.90 -5.11
C ASP A 486 12.00 14.51 -6.29
N GLY A 487 12.70 14.84 -7.35
CA GLY A 487 12.14 15.16 -8.65
C GLY A 487 11.95 13.90 -9.48
N TYR A 488 10.83 13.79 -10.19
CA TYR A 488 10.54 12.61 -10.98
C TYR A 488 9.87 12.94 -12.32
N TYR A 489 10.09 12.04 -13.28
CA TYR A 489 9.42 12.05 -14.57
C TYR A 489 8.98 10.62 -14.91
N ASN A 490 7.70 10.47 -15.24
CA ASN A 490 7.12 9.19 -15.63
C ASN A 490 6.42 9.33 -16.98
N SER A 491 6.63 8.37 -17.87
CA SER A 491 5.97 8.30 -19.17
C SER A 491 5.23 6.98 -19.30
N VAL A 492 3.90 7.03 -19.32
CA VAL A 492 3.02 5.88 -19.51
C VAL A 492 2.58 5.83 -20.96
N ARG A 493 2.81 4.69 -21.62
CA ARG A 493 2.36 4.40 -23.00
C ARG A 493 1.33 3.28 -22.99
N ASP A 494 0.44 3.29 -23.97
CA ASP A 494 -0.65 2.32 -24.13
C ASP A 494 -1.57 2.28 -22.90
N MET A 495 -1.79 3.44 -22.27
CA MET A 495 -2.64 3.54 -21.08
C MET A 495 -4.06 3.03 -21.36
N ILE A 496 -4.57 2.19 -20.48
CA ILE A 496 -5.91 1.63 -20.61
C ILE A 496 -6.93 2.57 -19.97
N VAL A 497 -7.87 3.04 -20.77
CA VAL A 497 -8.95 3.92 -20.32
C VAL A 497 -10.30 3.37 -20.81
N SER A 498 -11.35 3.66 -20.04
CA SER A 498 -12.73 3.35 -20.46
C SER A 498 -13.29 4.55 -21.20
N VAL A 499 -13.78 4.34 -22.40
CA VAL A 499 -14.41 5.36 -23.25
C VAL A 499 -15.80 4.92 -23.69
N PRO A 500 -16.76 5.87 -23.93
CA PRO A 500 -18.05 5.51 -24.48
C PRO A 500 -17.90 5.00 -25.91
N HIS A 501 -18.35 3.78 -26.18
CA HIS A 501 -18.46 3.23 -27.52
C HIS A 501 -19.71 3.76 -28.24
N ASN A 502 -20.80 3.89 -27.51
CA ASN A 502 -22.03 4.55 -27.90
C ASN A 502 -22.75 5.12 -26.66
N MET A 503 -24.00 5.62 -26.80
CA MET A 503 -24.75 6.21 -25.68
C MET A 503 -24.97 5.23 -24.50
N PHE A 504 -24.86 3.91 -24.71
CA PHE A 504 -25.21 2.90 -23.71
C PHE A 504 -24.06 1.97 -23.36
N VAL A 505 -23.01 1.89 -24.19
CA VAL A 505 -21.91 0.93 -24.03
C VAL A 505 -20.59 1.66 -23.94
N TRP A 506 -19.82 1.32 -22.93
CA TRP A 506 -18.43 1.74 -22.75
C TRP A 506 -17.50 0.62 -23.17
N THR A 507 -16.31 0.93 -23.60
CA THR A 507 -15.28 -0.05 -23.89
C THR A 507 -13.93 0.41 -23.35
N CYS A 508 -13.09 -0.55 -22.94
CA CYS A 508 -11.70 -0.29 -22.61
C CYS A 508 -10.87 -0.29 -23.89
N ILE A 509 -10.08 0.74 -24.06
CA ILE A 509 -9.13 0.86 -25.17
C ILE A 509 -7.77 1.32 -24.65
N ASN A 510 -6.73 0.99 -25.41
CA ASN A 510 -5.43 1.61 -25.19
C ASN A 510 -5.45 2.99 -25.86
N VAL A 511 -5.42 4.01 -25.05
CA VAL A 511 -5.35 5.40 -25.53
C VAL A 511 -4.08 6.00 -25.00
N GLY A 512 -3.21 6.35 -25.90
CA GLY A 512 -2.29 7.41 -25.75
C GLY A 512 -1.19 7.28 -24.75
N LYS A 513 -0.68 8.45 -24.52
CA LYS A 513 0.48 8.74 -23.70
C LYS A 513 0.09 9.65 -22.55
N VAL A 514 0.46 9.28 -21.33
CA VAL A 514 0.37 10.15 -20.16
C VAL A 514 1.77 10.44 -19.66
N GLU A 515 2.07 11.71 -19.45
CA GLU A 515 3.34 12.15 -18.85
C GLU A 515 3.07 12.74 -17.49
N VAL A 516 3.91 12.36 -16.53
CA VAL A 516 3.87 12.86 -15.16
C VAL A 516 5.20 13.49 -14.83
N PHE A 517 5.16 14.75 -14.43
CA PHE A 517 6.29 15.45 -13.87
C PHE A 517 5.96 15.91 -12.46
N GLY A 518 6.89 15.74 -11.51
CA GLY A 518 6.62 16.17 -10.14
C GLY A 518 7.84 16.29 -9.26
N LEU A 519 7.56 16.83 -8.07
CA LEU A 519 8.52 17.06 -7.00
C LEU A 519 7.86 16.67 -5.66
N ASP A 520 8.48 15.77 -4.93
CA ASP A 520 8.13 15.43 -3.56
C ASP A 520 9.17 16.02 -2.60
N VAL A 521 8.71 16.71 -1.56
CA VAL A 521 9.57 17.22 -0.48
C VAL A 521 9.00 16.71 0.85
N THR A 522 9.87 16.15 1.69
CA THR A 522 9.51 15.79 3.07
C THR A 522 10.49 16.40 4.04
N GLY A 523 9.99 16.73 5.22
CA GLY A 523 10.82 17.22 6.30
C GLY A 523 10.30 16.72 7.64
N SER A 524 11.21 16.35 8.53
CA SER A 524 10.92 16.07 9.93
C SER A 524 12.00 16.67 10.82
N ALA A 525 11.60 17.15 11.99
CA ALA A 525 12.50 17.70 12.98
C ALA A 525 12.00 17.30 14.39
N SER A 526 12.94 16.97 15.26
CA SER A 526 12.70 16.67 16.66
C SER A 526 13.59 17.57 17.52
N LEU A 527 12.97 18.34 18.42
CA LEU A 527 13.65 19.27 19.32
C LEU A 527 13.39 18.86 20.78
N THR A 528 14.44 18.46 21.48
CA THR A 528 14.42 18.20 22.92
C THR A 528 14.53 19.52 23.66
N LEU A 529 13.43 19.99 24.26
CA LEU A 529 13.36 21.25 25.00
C LEU A 529 13.90 21.11 26.44
N ALA A 530 13.59 19.97 27.05
CA ALA A 530 14.01 19.61 28.42
C ALA A 530 13.84 18.07 28.58
N PRO A 531 14.34 17.48 29.68
CA PRO A 531 14.08 16.07 29.94
C PRO A 531 12.59 15.75 29.95
N ARG A 532 12.18 14.81 29.08
CA ARG A 532 10.77 14.40 28.81
C ARG A 532 9.89 15.48 28.15
N HIS A 533 10.50 16.50 27.55
CA HIS A 533 9.80 17.52 26.76
C HIS A 533 10.37 17.54 25.35
N GLU A 534 9.62 17.02 24.41
CA GLU A 534 10.00 16.88 23.00
C GLU A 534 8.97 17.54 22.10
N LEU A 535 9.43 18.41 21.21
CA LEU A 535 8.63 19.00 20.15
C LEU A 535 9.04 18.34 18.84
N LYS A 536 8.07 17.74 18.14
CA LYS A 536 8.31 17.15 16.82
C LYS A 536 7.47 17.88 15.77
N ALA A 537 8.06 18.12 14.65
CA ALA A 537 7.38 18.65 13.47
C ALA A 537 7.69 17.76 12.28
N SER A 538 6.69 17.43 11.50
CA SER A 538 6.87 16.72 10.22
C SER A 538 5.92 17.25 9.18
N GLY A 539 6.30 17.13 7.91
CA GLY A 539 5.45 17.51 6.81
C GLY A 539 5.94 16.96 5.48
N ASN A 540 5.02 16.88 4.55
CA ASN A 540 5.31 16.55 3.17
C ASN A 540 4.59 17.55 2.24
N TYR A 541 5.16 17.72 1.07
CA TYR A 541 4.58 18.48 -0.01
C TYR A 541 4.86 17.78 -1.32
N THR A 542 3.85 17.66 -2.17
CA THR A 542 3.95 17.12 -3.52
C THR A 542 3.40 18.11 -4.52
N TYR A 543 4.20 18.41 -5.53
CA TYR A 543 3.77 19.05 -6.77
C TYR A 543 3.76 18.01 -7.88
N GLN A 544 2.68 17.89 -8.65
CA GLN A 544 2.60 16.94 -9.76
C GLN A 544 1.73 17.48 -10.92
N GLN A 545 2.25 17.34 -12.12
CA GLN A 545 1.49 17.50 -13.35
C GLN A 545 1.31 16.13 -14.00
N VAL A 546 0.06 15.69 -14.18
CA VAL A 546 -0.31 14.40 -14.78
C VAL A 546 -1.05 14.72 -16.08
N GLU A 547 -0.35 14.83 -17.18
CA GLU A 547 -0.89 15.38 -18.42
C GLU A 547 -1.21 14.31 -19.48
N ASN A 548 -2.31 14.51 -20.17
CA ASN A 548 -2.63 13.75 -21.38
C ASN A 548 -1.75 14.23 -22.56
N ARG A 549 -0.91 13.35 -23.09
CA ARG A 549 0.00 13.61 -24.21
C ARG A 549 -0.32 12.76 -25.44
N THR A 550 -1.56 12.25 -25.54
CA THR A 550 -1.99 11.29 -26.55
C THR A 550 -1.99 11.88 -27.96
N ASN A 551 -2.76 12.91 -28.18
CA ASN A 551 -2.94 13.51 -29.51
C ASN A 551 -2.83 15.04 -29.43
N PRO A 552 -1.80 15.65 -30.06
CA PRO A 552 -1.63 17.11 -30.05
C PRO A 552 -2.81 17.91 -30.62
N GLU A 553 -3.62 17.31 -31.49
CA GLU A 553 -4.80 17.96 -32.07
C GLU A 553 -6.06 17.83 -31.19
N SER A 554 -6.00 17.03 -30.13
CA SER A 554 -7.14 16.86 -29.22
C SER A 554 -7.32 18.08 -28.32
N PRO A 555 -8.55 18.54 -28.06
CA PRO A 555 -8.84 19.57 -27.07
C PRO A 555 -8.39 19.21 -25.64
N ASN A 556 -8.14 17.91 -25.38
CA ASN A 556 -7.68 17.40 -24.09
C ASN A 556 -6.15 17.25 -24.01
N TYR A 557 -5.42 17.65 -25.05
CA TYR A 557 -3.95 17.61 -25.03
C TYR A 557 -3.39 18.55 -23.97
N ARG A 558 -2.43 18.07 -23.16
CA ARG A 558 -1.82 18.74 -22.01
C ARG A 558 -2.77 19.09 -20.87
N LYS A 559 -4.01 18.60 -20.88
CA LYS A 559 -4.87 18.73 -19.73
C LYS A 559 -4.48 17.73 -18.64
N GLN A 560 -4.64 18.15 -17.39
CA GLN A 560 -4.45 17.31 -16.21
C GLN A 560 -5.44 16.14 -16.25
N ILE A 561 -4.99 14.95 -15.97
CA ILE A 561 -5.86 13.76 -15.83
C ILE A 561 -6.80 13.94 -14.62
N ALA A 562 -8.03 13.46 -14.75
CA ALA A 562 -9.06 13.57 -13.73
C ALA A 562 -8.62 13.00 -12.38
N TYR A 563 -9.03 13.65 -11.29
CA TYR A 563 -8.75 13.31 -9.89
C TYR A 563 -7.28 13.38 -9.45
N TYR A 564 -6.39 13.97 -10.24
CA TYR A 564 -5.02 14.27 -9.79
C TYR A 564 -4.89 15.76 -9.45
N PRO A 565 -4.75 16.12 -8.15
CA PRO A 565 -4.46 17.49 -7.75
C PRO A 565 -3.01 17.84 -8.11
N GLU A 566 -2.76 19.09 -8.47
CA GLU A 566 -1.39 19.56 -8.75
C GLU A 566 -0.57 19.72 -7.46
N HIS A 567 -1.24 20.12 -6.37
CA HIS A 567 -0.58 20.35 -5.08
C HIS A 567 -1.28 19.55 -3.98
N THR A 568 -0.49 18.79 -3.24
CA THR A 568 -0.92 18.10 -2.02
C THR A 568 0.11 18.25 -0.93
N GLY A 569 -0.29 18.12 0.30
CA GLY A 569 0.64 18.09 1.40
C GLY A 569 -0.02 17.77 2.73
N SER A 570 0.82 17.45 3.70
CA SER A 570 0.40 17.26 5.09
C SER A 570 1.43 17.83 6.04
N MET A 571 0.99 18.18 7.22
CA MET A 571 1.83 18.64 8.30
C MET A 571 1.36 18.07 9.63
N SER A 572 2.28 17.90 10.56
CA SER A 572 1.97 17.63 11.97
C SER A 572 2.99 18.30 12.88
N VAL A 573 2.52 18.80 14.01
CA VAL A 573 3.35 19.31 15.10
C VAL A 573 2.85 18.66 16.37
N SER A 574 3.72 17.93 17.07
CA SER A 574 3.40 17.28 18.33
C SER A 574 4.29 17.77 19.46
N TYR A 575 3.70 17.87 20.63
CA TYR A 575 4.39 18.15 21.86
C TYR A 575 4.18 17.00 22.85
N GLU A 576 5.26 16.26 23.08
CA GLU A 576 5.28 15.18 24.06
C GLU A 576 5.79 15.72 25.39
N ASN A 577 5.05 15.43 26.47
CA ASN A 577 5.39 15.89 27.81
C ASN A 577 4.81 14.94 28.87
N PRO A 578 5.22 15.04 30.16
CA PRO A 578 4.79 14.13 31.21
C PRO A 578 3.30 14.20 31.57
N TRP A 579 2.58 15.24 31.17
CA TRP A 579 1.19 15.48 31.60
C TRP A 579 0.18 15.06 30.53
N LEU A 580 0.30 15.60 29.31
CA LEU A 580 -0.63 15.37 28.23
C LEU A 580 0.08 15.62 26.90
N ASN A 581 0.22 14.58 26.09
CA ASN A 581 0.76 14.71 24.75
C ASN A 581 -0.30 15.26 23.80
N MET A 582 0.10 16.12 22.89
CA MET A 582 -0.78 16.76 21.93
C MET A 582 -0.16 16.77 20.55
N SER A 583 -0.98 16.60 19.51
CA SER A 583 -0.58 16.73 18.11
C SER A 583 -1.61 17.53 17.35
N PHE A 584 -1.19 18.62 16.73
CA PHE A 584 -1.96 19.32 15.72
C PHE A 584 -1.47 18.86 14.34
N HIS A 585 -2.40 18.49 13.48
CA HIS A 585 -2.07 17.97 12.16
C HIS A 585 -3.06 18.46 11.11
N GLY A 586 -2.62 18.44 9.86
CA GLY A 586 -3.47 18.87 8.76
C GLY A 586 -3.02 18.29 7.42
N THR A 587 -3.97 18.27 6.48
CA THR A 587 -3.79 17.87 5.10
C THR A 587 -4.36 18.94 4.21
N PHE A 588 -3.72 19.26 3.10
CA PHE A 588 -4.26 20.15 2.08
C PHE A 588 -4.16 19.51 0.70
N VAL A 589 -5.16 19.76 -0.13
CA VAL A 589 -5.26 19.26 -1.50
C VAL A 589 -5.81 20.38 -2.37
N SER A 590 -5.15 20.66 -3.50
CA SER A 590 -5.60 21.68 -4.46
C SER A 590 -6.85 21.25 -5.23
N ASN A 591 -7.42 22.17 -6.00
CA ASN A 591 -8.50 21.87 -6.94
C ASN A 591 -8.07 20.76 -7.91
N ARG A 592 -9.05 19.99 -8.39
CA ARG A 592 -8.86 18.93 -9.38
C ARG A 592 -10.13 18.76 -10.22
N TRP A 593 -10.00 18.20 -11.38
CA TRP A 593 -11.13 17.93 -12.26
C TRP A 593 -11.67 16.50 -12.05
N ALA A 594 -12.98 16.33 -12.10
CA ALA A 594 -13.60 15.01 -12.06
C ALA A 594 -13.63 14.33 -13.44
N THR A 595 -13.39 15.07 -14.53
CA THR A 595 -13.35 14.55 -15.90
C THR A 595 -12.11 15.07 -16.63
N ASN A 596 -11.65 14.32 -17.63
CA ASN A 596 -10.47 14.69 -18.44
C ASN A 596 -10.73 15.85 -19.38
N GLU A 597 -11.99 16.16 -19.68
CA GLU A 597 -12.42 17.25 -20.57
C GLU A 597 -12.35 18.61 -19.88
N HIS A 598 -12.23 18.67 -18.56
CA HIS A 598 -12.25 19.89 -17.76
C HIS A 598 -13.50 20.74 -17.99
N LEU A 599 -14.65 20.10 -18.00
CA LEU A 599 -15.92 20.78 -18.20
C LEU A 599 -16.28 21.64 -17.00
N GLU A 600 -16.87 22.81 -17.25
CA GLU A 600 -17.42 23.65 -16.20
C GLU A 600 -18.46 22.86 -15.37
N GLY A 601 -18.34 22.92 -14.05
CA GLY A 601 -19.16 22.11 -13.14
C GLY A 601 -18.57 20.75 -12.75
N THR A 602 -17.47 20.28 -13.41
CA THR A 602 -16.75 19.07 -12.98
C THR A 602 -15.53 19.38 -12.10
N LEU A 603 -15.35 20.64 -11.72
CA LEU A 603 -14.25 21.04 -10.83
C LEU A 603 -14.57 20.62 -9.39
N VAL A 604 -13.75 19.74 -8.84
CA VAL A 604 -13.74 19.39 -7.42
C VAL A 604 -12.84 20.36 -6.68
N LYS A 605 -13.42 21.13 -5.76
CA LYS A 605 -12.68 22.16 -5.02
C LYS A 605 -11.63 21.55 -4.12
N GLY A 606 -10.53 22.26 -3.96
CA GLY A 606 -9.51 21.94 -2.98
C GLY A 606 -10.03 22.04 -1.55
N TYR A 607 -9.33 21.38 -0.64
CA TYR A 607 -9.71 21.37 0.78
C TYR A 607 -8.50 21.40 1.69
N GLN A 608 -8.78 21.73 2.95
CA GLN A 608 -7.85 21.68 4.06
C GLN A 608 -8.56 21.00 5.22
N ASP A 609 -8.01 19.89 5.68
CA ASP A 609 -8.56 19.15 6.82
C ASP A 609 -7.54 19.20 7.97
N TYR A 610 -7.96 19.79 9.10
CA TYR A 610 -7.13 19.91 10.28
C TYR A 610 -7.72 19.12 11.44
N GLY A 611 -6.85 18.49 12.21
CA GLY A 611 -7.21 17.72 13.39
C GLY A 611 -6.34 18.02 14.59
N LEU A 612 -6.86 17.68 15.75
CA LEU A 612 -6.16 17.73 17.03
C LEU A 612 -6.29 16.39 17.73
N THR A 613 -5.18 15.83 18.14
CA THR A 613 -5.08 14.59 18.91
C THR A 613 -4.46 14.89 20.26
N CYS A 614 -5.08 14.40 21.32
CA CYS A 614 -4.53 14.44 22.68
C CYS A 614 -4.46 13.02 23.23
N TRP A 615 -3.34 12.66 23.85
CA TRP A 615 -3.22 11.33 24.44
C TRP A 615 -2.35 11.35 25.69
N ARG A 616 -2.59 10.35 26.55
CA ARG A 616 -1.78 10.12 27.75
C ARG A 616 -1.59 8.64 27.98
N HIS A 617 -0.37 8.27 28.42
CA HIS A 617 -0.01 6.93 28.85
C HIS A 617 0.21 6.89 30.35
N TRP A 618 -0.28 5.83 30.97
CA TRP A 618 0.04 5.45 32.33
C TRP A 618 0.67 4.06 32.32
N HIS A 619 1.75 3.88 33.04
CA HIS A 619 2.45 2.62 33.19
C HIS A 619 2.55 2.25 34.66
N TRP A 620 2.18 1.04 35.01
CA TRP A 620 2.33 0.49 36.35
C TRP A 620 2.64 -1.01 36.27
N ALA A 621 3.80 -1.42 36.81
CA ALA A 621 4.31 -2.77 36.69
C ALA A 621 4.35 -3.27 35.23
N ARG A 622 3.50 -4.23 34.87
CA ARG A 622 3.38 -4.78 33.52
C ARG A 622 2.23 -4.19 32.71
N HIS A 623 1.46 -3.32 33.31
CA HIS A 623 0.25 -2.79 32.71
C HIS A 623 0.52 -1.42 32.09
N SER A 624 -0.09 -1.15 30.98
CA SER A 624 -0.18 0.20 30.43
C SER A 624 -1.60 0.54 30.02
N LEU A 625 -1.98 1.77 30.22
CA LEU A 625 -3.24 2.35 29.82
C LEU A 625 -2.96 3.58 28.96
N GLU A 626 -3.50 3.61 27.76
CA GLU A 626 -3.52 4.81 26.92
C GLU A 626 -4.96 5.28 26.80
N VAL A 627 -5.16 6.56 26.98
CA VAL A 627 -6.41 7.25 26.68
C VAL A 627 -6.11 8.29 25.62
N ARG A 628 -6.90 8.31 24.56
CA ARG A 628 -6.71 9.21 23.44
C ARG A 628 -8.04 9.82 23.02
N ALA A 629 -8.02 11.10 22.65
CA ALA A 629 -9.13 11.85 22.11
C ALA A 629 -8.68 12.56 20.83
N ASP A 630 -9.47 12.45 19.79
CA ASP A 630 -9.22 13.01 18.45
C ASP A 630 -10.37 13.92 18.02
N ILE A 631 -10.02 15.05 17.43
CA ILE A 631 -10.95 15.93 16.72
C ILE A 631 -10.50 15.93 15.26
N LYS A 632 -11.36 15.43 14.37
CA LYS A 632 -11.14 15.42 12.92
C LYS A 632 -11.95 16.54 12.28
N ASN A 633 -11.45 17.09 11.18
CA ASN A 633 -12.05 18.22 10.48
C ASN A 633 -12.46 19.34 11.46
N MET A 634 -11.50 19.80 12.24
CA MET A 634 -11.68 20.72 13.38
C MET A 634 -12.44 21.99 13.00
N PHE A 635 -12.23 22.50 11.78
CA PHE A 635 -12.87 23.71 11.28
C PHE A 635 -14.20 23.47 10.55
N ASP A 636 -14.69 22.21 10.56
CA ASP A 636 -16.00 21.84 10.02
C ASP A 636 -16.17 22.15 8.53
N GLN A 637 -15.08 22.00 7.75
CA GLN A 637 -15.11 22.23 6.32
C GLN A 637 -15.89 21.10 5.63
N GLN A 638 -16.84 21.45 4.77
CA GLN A 638 -17.45 20.49 3.86
C GLN A 638 -16.60 20.40 2.60
N TYR A 639 -16.17 19.20 2.26
CA TYR A 639 -15.36 18.92 1.07
C TYR A 639 -15.68 17.55 0.49
N GLU A 640 -15.20 17.32 -0.73
CA GLU A 640 -15.34 16.06 -1.46
C GLU A 640 -13.97 15.61 -1.94
N ILE A 641 -13.69 14.33 -1.85
CA ILE A 641 -12.52 13.71 -2.51
C ILE A 641 -12.93 13.23 -3.90
N VAL A 642 -14.03 12.52 -3.98
CA VAL A 642 -14.70 12.14 -5.22
C VAL A 642 -15.93 13.01 -5.40
N SER A 643 -16.16 13.51 -6.62
CA SER A 643 -17.26 14.40 -6.94
C SER A 643 -18.60 13.81 -6.52
N HIS A 644 -19.43 14.59 -5.83
CA HIS A 644 -20.73 14.20 -5.26
C HIS A 644 -20.65 13.15 -4.12
N TYR A 645 -19.48 12.94 -3.54
CA TYR A 645 -19.30 12.14 -2.34
C TYR A 645 -18.74 13.02 -1.22
N PRO A 646 -19.64 13.72 -0.46
CA PRO A 646 -19.19 14.57 0.63
C PRO A 646 -18.48 13.74 1.70
N MET A 647 -17.40 14.30 2.23
CA MET A 647 -16.67 13.74 3.35
C MET A 647 -17.36 14.11 4.69
N PRO A 648 -17.13 13.32 5.75
CA PRO A 648 -17.64 13.64 7.07
C PRO A 648 -17.20 15.04 7.52
N ARG A 649 -18.13 15.78 8.12
CA ARG A 649 -17.84 17.07 8.76
C ARG A 649 -17.07 16.84 10.06
N ARG A 650 -16.97 17.88 10.92
CA ARG A 650 -16.29 17.75 12.22
C ARG A 650 -16.77 16.52 12.96
N SER A 651 -15.81 15.70 13.39
CA SER A 651 -16.08 14.47 14.12
C SER A 651 -15.12 14.28 15.28
N TYR A 652 -15.56 13.52 16.24
CA TYR A 652 -14.85 13.23 17.47
C TYR A 652 -14.64 11.74 17.59
N GLN A 653 -13.48 11.33 18.06
CA GLN A 653 -13.17 9.94 18.37
C GLN A 653 -12.48 9.87 19.72
N PHE A 654 -12.86 8.89 20.50
CA PHE A 654 -12.24 8.57 21.78
C PHE A 654 -11.79 7.13 21.78
N SER A 655 -10.61 6.85 22.31
CA SER A 655 -10.11 5.50 22.44
C SER A 655 -9.45 5.23 23.79
N ILE A 656 -9.67 4.02 24.27
CA ILE A 656 -9.00 3.47 25.45
C ILE A 656 -8.28 2.21 25.01
N LYS A 657 -6.98 2.15 25.27
CA LYS A 657 -6.13 1.00 24.99
C LYS A 657 -5.45 0.53 26.26
N TYR A 658 -5.62 -0.74 26.54
CA TYR A 658 -5.01 -1.39 27.68
C TYR A 658 -4.10 -2.53 27.22
N GLN A 659 -2.93 -2.61 27.84
CA GLN A 659 -1.93 -3.64 27.59
C GLN A 659 -1.42 -4.23 28.91
N PHE A 660 -1.26 -5.56 28.91
CA PHE A 660 -0.63 -6.23 30.04
C PHE A 660 0.27 -7.38 29.56
#